data_51398c848e27a289feb5528678c5b19b
#
_entry.id   51398c848e27a289feb5528678c5b19b
#
_cell.length_a   1.000
_cell.length_b   1.000
_cell.length_c   1.000
_cell.angle_alpha   90.00
_cell.angle_beta   90.00
_cell.angle_gamma   90.00
#
_symmetry.space_group_name_H-M   'P 1'
#
loop_
_entity.id
_entity.type
_entity.pdbx_description
1 polymer ?
#
loop_
_entity_poly.entity_id
_entity_poly.type
_entity_poly.pdbx_seq_one_letter_code
_entity_poly.pdbx_strand_id
1 'polypeptide(L)'
;MKKRRLQEPSMRSALGQPLKQSYTERNTSSSSAMNRTIEQVPPSKAMRERLRALSADLVASWSCEGLPXEVKSRDGLRKKATDLVERAQADVSFTGWTMVTILSEVWRYXIASTAAGQRLLLLPDCPSAAKSLVTEXSCPAICGPSXGIGTVWSAAHDSGWVVESSRGAVAAIGSLLTGQYQGILGVAELHDLEKAFGMLPAFAFPVAAVPFQQKEHPAGGTLTCNQGLLDAGIDVEWVLSLLGVAGGTPGPVGDYLPLLREASELFSGDSIKELADKYHLGDGFGSGLNCDDGCKSATSKSVNVTARLAGEFLGRGGKFLRPFVTLAAFDAVCGDLHEKEGEHASMPISRDTARAAAVAIEIFHKASLVHDDIEDGDTARYGKPTVHLDHGIPAAINIGDYLVGAGYRLIAGLDSSPSVRSDLLTILADAHVRLSRGQGAELWWRDVDDDVTHLECLEIYGLKTSPAFEAAVAMGIRLAGLQPADALSVSRYALHVGTGFQVLNDLKDWQGDLENDRREAGDILGGRPTVMWALALENLNETGRLELLQLRELCSVKELSAREASSSIQTARRLYSQAGVFEKAAEIVLGERQAATEAIRDCRYSRLREVLEFLLDLAVPQQAIDDLLTSKSAV
;
A
#
# COMPACT_ATOMS: atom_id res chain seq x y z
N MET A 1 -20.06 35.68 -29.81
CA MET A 1 -20.92 34.69 -30.47
C MET A 1 -21.73 33.96 -29.40
N LYS A 2 -23.05 34.05 -29.45
CA LYS A 2 -23.95 33.52 -28.40
C LYS A 2 -23.89 31.97 -28.40
N LYS A 3 -23.43 31.36 -27.30
CA LYS A 3 -23.52 29.94 -27.08
C LYS A 3 -25.01 29.55 -26.90
N ARG A 4 -25.53 28.70 -27.79
CA ARG A 4 -26.85 28.07 -27.63
C ARG A 4 -26.76 27.02 -26.51
N ARG A 5 -27.50 27.19 -25.44
CA ARG A 5 -27.75 26.13 -24.45
C ARG A 5 -28.60 25.05 -25.09
N LEU A 6 -28.00 23.85 -25.25
CA LEU A 6 -28.77 22.65 -25.56
C LEU A 6 -29.34 22.12 -24.23
N GLN A 7 -30.65 22.09 -24.12
CA GLN A 7 -31.34 21.40 -23.03
C GLN A 7 -31.27 19.89 -23.28
N GLU A 8 -30.47 19.20 -22.50
CA GLU A 8 -30.46 17.74 -22.46
C GLU A 8 -31.44 17.24 -21.38
N PRO A 9 -32.10 16.09 -21.59
CA PRO A 9 -32.99 15.51 -20.59
C PRO A 9 -32.19 14.93 -19.40
N SER A 10 -32.71 15.12 -18.20
CA SER A 10 -32.09 14.73 -16.95
C SER A 10 -31.74 13.23 -16.88
N MET A 11 -30.47 12.92 -16.68
CA MET A 11 -29.96 11.57 -16.49
C MET A 11 -30.26 10.99 -15.09
N ARG A 12 -31.43 11.25 -14.52
CA ARG A 12 -31.75 10.78 -13.16
C ARG A 12 -32.31 9.35 -13.07
N SER A 13 -32.42 8.61 -14.18
CA SER A 13 -33.16 7.33 -14.14
C SER A 13 -32.33 6.05 -14.29
N ALA A 14 -31.00 6.13 -14.36
CA ALA A 14 -30.17 4.95 -14.65
C ALA A 14 -29.26 4.47 -13.51
N LEU A 15 -29.22 5.20 -12.39
CA LEU A 15 -28.45 4.76 -11.22
C LEU A 15 -29.43 4.35 -10.12
N GLY A 16 -29.50 3.07 -9.85
CA GLY A 16 -30.35 2.52 -8.80
C GLY A 16 -30.00 3.10 -7.42
N GLN A 17 -31.04 3.30 -6.63
CA GLN A 17 -31.03 3.93 -5.30
C GLN A 17 -30.42 3.08 -4.17
N PRO A 18 -29.12 2.88 -4.01
CA PRO A 18 -28.65 2.35 -2.74
C PRO A 18 -27.81 3.33 -1.90
N LEU A 19 -27.27 4.38 -2.49
CA LEU A 19 -26.29 5.22 -1.74
C LEU A 19 -26.92 6.20 -0.75
N LYS A 20 -28.15 6.66 -0.99
CA LYS A 20 -28.78 7.66 -0.08
C LYS A 20 -29.34 7.06 1.23
N GLN A 21 -29.68 5.79 1.26
CA GLN A 21 -30.27 5.19 2.47
C GLN A 21 -29.24 4.82 3.56
N SER A 22 -27.98 4.61 3.22
CA SER A 22 -26.99 4.18 4.20
C SER A 22 -26.42 5.31 5.07
N TYR A 23 -26.44 6.55 4.58
CA TYR A 23 -25.81 7.66 5.31
C TYR A 23 -26.74 8.41 6.28
N THR A 24 -28.07 8.36 6.11
CA THR A 24 -29.01 9.17 6.90
C THR A 24 -29.54 8.53 8.18
N GLU A 25 -29.39 7.20 8.36
CA GLU A 25 -30.06 6.52 9.48
C GLU A 25 -29.17 6.07 10.65
N ARG A 26 -27.85 6.36 10.64
CA ARG A 26 -26.92 5.86 11.67
C ARG A 26 -26.30 6.90 12.61
N ASN A 27 -26.78 8.14 12.60
CA ASN A 27 -26.16 9.18 13.44
C ASN A 27 -26.75 9.31 14.86
N THR A 28 -27.21 8.20 15.46
CA THR A 28 -27.58 8.21 16.89
C THR A 28 -27.08 6.96 17.62
N SER A 29 -25.79 6.87 17.88
CA SER A 29 -25.33 6.03 19.00
C SER A 29 -23.93 6.48 19.47
N SER A 30 -23.96 7.11 20.63
CA SER A 30 -22.93 7.21 21.67
C SER A 30 -21.45 7.27 21.25
N SER A 31 -20.90 8.48 21.26
CA SER A 31 -19.46 8.71 21.37
C SER A 31 -18.98 8.25 22.76
N SER A 32 -18.52 7.02 22.88
CA SER A 32 -17.65 6.66 23.98
C SER A 32 -16.23 7.05 23.58
N ALA A 33 -15.72 8.13 24.15
CA ALA A 33 -14.31 8.46 24.07
C ALA A 33 -13.50 7.30 24.69
N MET A 34 -12.94 6.44 23.85
CA MET A 34 -11.99 5.44 24.31
C MET A 34 -10.73 6.18 24.75
N ASN A 35 -10.50 6.21 26.06
CA ASN A 35 -9.19 6.58 26.62
C ASN A 35 -8.17 5.58 26.11
N ARG A 36 -7.37 5.97 25.11
CA ARG A 36 -6.28 5.12 24.65
C ARG A 36 -5.17 5.11 25.69
N THR A 37 -4.83 3.92 26.13
CA THR A 37 -3.66 3.68 26.96
C THR A 37 -2.42 3.86 26.09
N ILE A 38 -1.48 4.72 26.51
CA ILE A 38 -0.19 4.89 25.82
C ILE A 38 0.56 3.56 25.94
N GLU A 39 0.91 2.96 24.80
CA GLU A 39 1.62 1.69 24.75
C GLU A 39 3.04 1.85 25.32
N GLN A 40 3.45 0.92 26.16
CA GLN A 40 4.71 0.98 26.91
C GLN A 40 5.51 -0.32 26.78
N VAL A 41 6.81 -0.21 26.94
CA VAL A 41 7.71 -1.36 27.07
C VAL A 41 7.65 -1.84 28.54
N PRO A 42 7.46 -3.14 28.80
CA PRO A 42 7.49 -3.63 30.20
C PRO A 42 8.83 -3.29 30.84
N PRO A 43 8.84 -2.60 32.01
CA PRO A 43 10.08 -2.09 32.59
C PRO A 43 10.99 -3.19 33.14
N SER A 44 10.42 -4.26 33.70
CA SER A 44 11.23 -5.32 34.29
C SER A 44 11.61 -6.41 33.29
N LYS A 45 12.86 -6.89 33.34
CA LYS A 45 13.35 -8.01 32.53
C LYS A 45 12.45 -9.26 32.74
N ALA A 46 12.09 -9.57 33.96
CA ALA A 46 11.26 -10.72 34.30
C ALA A 46 9.88 -10.66 33.61
N MET A 47 9.26 -9.46 33.52
CA MET A 47 7.99 -9.28 32.83
C MET A 47 8.13 -9.49 31.32
N ARG A 48 9.20 -8.92 30.72
CA ARG A 48 9.49 -9.12 29.29
C ARG A 48 9.69 -10.61 28.96
N GLU A 49 10.50 -11.31 29.78
CA GLU A 49 10.72 -12.76 29.59
C GLU A 49 9.43 -13.57 29.74
N ARG A 50 8.59 -13.22 30.70
CA ARG A 50 7.28 -13.87 30.91
C ARG A 50 6.37 -13.68 29.70
N LEU A 51 6.23 -12.47 29.20
CA LEU A 51 5.40 -12.17 28.01
C LEU A 51 5.97 -12.84 26.75
N ARG A 52 7.32 -12.87 26.59
CA ARG A 52 7.96 -13.60 25.48
C ARG A 52 7.66 -15.10 25.54
N ALA A 53 7.77 -15.71 26.73
CA ALA A 53 7.46 -17.14 26.90
C ALA A 53 6.00 -17.45 26.53
N LEU A 54 5.05 -16.63 27.01
CA LEU A 54 3.64 -16.79 26.68
C LEU A 54 3.37 -16.58 25.19
N SER A 55 4.08 -15.66 24.54
CA SER A 55 3.97 -15.42 23.09
C SER A 55 4.53 -16.62 22.31
N ALA A 56 5.66 -17.17 22.72
CA ALA A 56 6.25 -18.34 22.11
C ALA A 56 5.34 -19.57 22.25
N ASP A 57 4.74 -19.80 23.43
CA ASP A 57 3.79 -20.89 23.67
C ASP A 57 2.55 -20.73 22.77
N LEU A 58 2.03 -19.50 22.62
CA LEU A 58 0.89 -19.21 21.75
C LEU A 58 1.25 -19.54 20.28
N VAL A 59 2.39 -19.06 19.81
CA VAL A 59 2.86 -19.30 18.42
C VAL A 59 3.10 -20.80 18.20
N ALA A 60 3.65 -21.52 19.17
CA ALA A 60 3.84 -22.97 19.11
C ALA A 60 2.51 -23.70 18.95
N SER A 61 1.44 -23.24 19.63
CA SER A 61 0.12 -23.86 19.47
C SER A 61 -0.41 -23.69 18.03
N TRP A 62 -0.16 -22.58 17.41
CA TRP A 62 -0.55 -22.32 16.02
C TRP A 62 0.23 -23.17 15.02
N SER A 63 1.46 -23.56 15.34
CA SER A 63 2.27 -24.45 14.49
C SER A 63 1.63 -25.83 14.34
N CYS A 64 0.85 -26.27 15.34
CA CYS A 64 0.16 -27.56 15.30
C CYS A 64 -1.26 -27.46 14.69
N GLU A 65 -1.96 -26.36 14.94
CA GLU A 65 -3.39 -26.18 14.63
C GLU A 65 -3.64 -25.29 13.41
N GLY A 66 -2.63 -24.60 12.91
CA GLY A 66 -2.74 -23.56 11.90
C GLY A 66 -3.01 -22.17 12.54
N LEU A 67 -2.75 -21.13 11.78
CA LEU A 67 -2.95 -19.75 12.23
C LEU A 67 -4.46 -19.44 12.22
N PRO A 68 -5.07 -19.15 13.39
CA PRO A 68 -6.50 -18.82 13.42
C PRO A 68 -6.85 -17.61 12.54
N UNK A 69 -7.82 -17.59 11.89
CA UNK A 69 -8.23 -16.62 11.13
C UNK A 69 -8.32 -15.37 11.71
N GLU A 70 -8.91 -15.42 12.92
CA GLU A 70 -9.11 -14.16 13.68
C GLU A 70 -7.82 -13.36 13.92
N VAL A 71 -6.69 -14.01 14.10
CA VAL A 71 -5.41 -13.33 14.37
C VAL A 71 -4.76 -12.74 13.10
N LYS A 72 -5.22 -13.09 11.92
CA LYS A 72 -4.71 -12.54 10.66
C LYS A 72 -5.07 -11.05 10.51
N SER A 73 -6.09 -10.59 11.23
CA SER A 73 -6.39 -9.16 11.34
C SER A 73 -5.61 -8.53 12.50
N ARG A 74 -5.30 -7.25 12.39
CA ARG A 74 -4.64 -6.49 13.45
C ARG A 74 -5.46 -6.50 14.76
N ASP A 75 -6.78 -6.35 14.66
CA ASP A 75 -7.66 -6.35 15.82
C ASP A 75 -7.68 -7.71 16.53
N GLY A 76 -7.69 -8.80 15.76
CA GLY A 76 -7.60 -10.15 16.32
C GLY A 76 -6.25 -10.40 16.98
N LEU A 77 -5.15 -9.94 16.37
CA LEU A 77 -3.82 -10.00 16.96
C LEU A 77 -3.76 -9.18 18.26
N ARG A 78 -4.28 -7.94 18.24
CA ARG A 78 -4.35 -7.09 19.44
C ARG A 78 -5.12 -7.78 20.57
N LYS A 79 -6.25 -8.39 20.24
CA LYS A 79 -7.05 -9.14 21.21
C LYS A 79 -6.24 -10.28 21.86
N LYS A 80 -5.52 -11.07 21.05
CA LYS A 80 -4.65 -12.15 21.56
C LYS A 80 -3.51 -11.60 22.43
N ALA A 81 -2.92 -10.48 22.02
CA ALA A 81 -1.88 -9.82 22.84
C ALA A 81 -2.45 -9.35 24.19
N THR A 82 -3.66 -8.76 24.18
CA THR A 82 -4.34 -8.36 25.42
C THR A 82 -4.61 -9.57 26.32
N ASP A 83 -5.11 -10.68 25.75
CA ASP A 83 -5.33 -11.94 26.50
C ASP A 83 -4.03 -12.42 27.18
N LEU A 84 -2.87 -12.32 26.49
CA LEU A 84 -1.58 -12.71 27.08
C LEU A 84 -1.15 -11.74 28.19
N VAL A 85 -1.35 -10.44 28.02
CA VAL A 85 -1.04 -9.42 29.03
C VAL A 85 -1.89 -9.67 30.30
N GLU A 86 -3.18 -9.98 30.15
CA GLU A 86 -4.06 -10.34 31.26
C GLU A 86 -3.59 -11.64 31.97
N ARG A 87 -3.25 -12.67 31.20
CA ARG A 87 -2.71 -13.94 31.74
C ARG A 87 -1.38 -13.73 32.49
N ALA A 88 -0.58 -12.78 32.05
CA ALA A 88 0.65 -12.38 32.74
C ALA A 88 0.37 -11.53 33.99
N GLN A 89 -0.87 -11.10 34.23
CA GLN A 89 -1.26 -10.14 35.27
C GLN A 89 -0.44 -8.84 35.11
N ALA A 90 -0.29 -8.36 33.87
CA ALA A 90 0.50 -7.22 33.51
C ALA A 90 -0.39 -6.02 33.12
N ASP A 91 0.19 -4.84 33.02
CA ASP A 91 -0.53 -3.63 32.66
C ASP A 91 -0.94 -3.69 31.18
N VAL A 92 -2.16 -3.27 30.87
CA VAL A 92 -2.72 -3.26 29.50
C VAL A 92 -1.87 -2.42 28.53
N SER A 93 -1.12 -1.43 29.03
CA SER A 93 -0.20 -0.64 28.19
C SER A 93 0.93 -1.46 27.55
N PHE A 94 1.12 -2.73 27.94
CA PHE A 94 2.10 -3.62 27.32
C PHE A 94 1.54 -4.40 26.12
N THR A 95 0.30 -4.14 25.71
CA THR A 95 -0.35 -4.85 24.59
C THR A 95 0.42 -4.67 23.28
N GLY A 96 0.80 -3.43 22.92
CA GLY A 96 1.59 -3.15 21.70
C GLY A 96 2.93 -3.88 21.69
N TRP A 97 3.65 -3.84 22.82
CA TRP A 97 4.91 -4.57 22.97
C TRP A 97 4.70 -6.09 22.77
N THR A 98 3.61 -6.63 23.31
CA THR A 98 3.27 -8.06 23.19
C THR A 98 2.89 -8.42 21.74
N MET A 99 2.20 -7.53 21.01
CA MET A 99 1.91 -7.72 19.58
C MET A 99 3.23 -7.84 18.76
N VAL A 100 4.17 -6.93 18.98
CA VAL A 100 5.49 -6.97 18.31
C VAL A 100 6.20 -8.29 18.64
N THR A 101 6.11 -8.74 19.88
CA THR A 101 6.73 -10.01 20.32
C THR A 101 6.10 -11.22 19.61
N ILE A 102 4.77 -11.30 19.54
CA ILE A 102 4.06 -12.39 18.84
C ILE A 102 4.50 -12.42 17.36
N LEU A 103 4.50 -11.27 16.67
CA LEU A 103 4.93 -11.18 15.27
C LEU A 103 6.38 -11.65 15.10
N SER A 104 7.27 -11.23 15.99
CA SER A 104 8.69 -11.64 15.95
C SER A 104 8.86 -13.15 16.13
N GLU A 105 8.10 -13.76 17.04
CA GLU A 105 8.13 -15.21 17.26
C GLU A 105 7.58 -15.98 16.05
N VAL A 106 6.51 -15.49 15.42
CA VAL A 106 5.95 -16.12 14.20
C VAL A 106 7.00 -16.16 13.08
N TRP A 107 7.68 -15.05 12.84
CA TRP A 107 8.63 -14.93 11.73
C TRP A 107 10.05 -15.42 12.05
N ARG A 108 10.35 -15.69 13.31
CA ARG A 108 11.66 -16.10 13.81
C ARG A 108 12.34 -17.16 12.92
N TYR A 109 11.65 -18.24 12.64
CA TYR A 109 12.19 -19.32 11.83
C TYR A 109 12.25 -19.04 10.32
N UNK A 110 11.34 -18.16 9.88
CA UNK A 110 11.34 -17.79 8.63
C UNK A 110 12.45 -17.06 8.29
N ILE A 111 12.72 -16.18 9.01
CA ILE A 111 13.87 -15.28 8.82
C ILE A 111 15.21 -16.03 9.01
N ALA A 112 15.29 -16.84 10.02
CA ALA A 112 16.52 -17.61 10.30
C ALA A 112 16.90 -18.57 9.17
N SER A 113 15.93 -19.12 8.45
CA SER A 113 16.16 -20.03 7.33
C SER A 113 16.47 -19.33 6.00
N THR A 114 16.30 -18.02 5.95
CA THR A 114 16.59 -17.19 4.77
C THR A 114 18.11 -17.19 4.48
N ALA A 115 18.48 -17.21 3.20
CA ALA A 115 19.88 -17.25 2.78
C ALA A 115 20.67 -16.01 3.24
N ALA A 116 21.95 -16.21 3.51
CA ALA A 116 22.87 -15.12 3.84
C ALA A 116 22.86 -14.07 2.72
N GLY A 117 22.92 -12.80 3.10
CA GLY A 117 22.84 -11.66 2.16
C GLY A 117 21.41 -11.29 1.76
N GLN A 118 20.42 -12.14 2.07
CA GLN A 118 19.00 -11.83 1.83
C GLN A 118 18.24 -11.50 3.12
N ARG A 119 18.96 -11.35 4.23
CA ARG A 119 18.43 -10.98 5.54
C ARG A 119 18.91 -9.56 5.88
N LEU A 120 18.00 -8.67 6.21
CA LEU A 120 18.29 -7.28 6.54
C LEU A 120 18.07 -7.02 8.04
N LEU A 121 19.10 -6.49 8.69
CA LEU A 121 19.00 -5.96 10.05
C LEU A 121 18.98 -4.44 10.01
N LEU A 122 17.93 -3.84 10.56
CA LEU A 122 17.79 -2.40 10.70
C LEU A 122 18.19 -2.00 12.12
N LEU A 123 19.27 -1.23 12.25
CA LEU A 123 19.75 -0.72 13.53
C LEU A 123 19.64 0.81 13.58
N PRO A 124 19.43 1.40 14.76
CA PRO A 124 19.46 2.86 14.90
C PRO A 124 20.84 3.41 14.54
N ASP A 125 20.87 4.64 14.03
CA ASP A 125 22.11 5.31 13.68
C ASP A 125 23.04 5.43 14.89
N CYS A 126 24.29 5.08 14.68
CA CYS A 126 25.32 5.30 15.70
C CYS A 126 25.69 6.81 15.75
N PRO A 127 25.50 7.50 16.89
CA PRO A 127 25.87 8.92 16.99
C PRO A 127 27.36 9.19 16.78
N SER A 128 28.23 8.19 16.97
CA SER A 128 29.66 8.32 16.71
C SER A 128 29.96 8.30 15.21
N ALA A 129 29.14 7.62 14.40
CA ALA A 129 29.27 7.64 12.94
C ALA A 129 28.89 9.00 12.35
N ALA A 130 27.95 9.70 12.97
CA ALA A 130 27.51 11.03 12.52
C ALA A 130 28.58 12.12 12.69
N LYS A 131 29.59 11.86 13.48
CA LYS A 131 30.72 12.80 13.72
C LYS A 131 31.91 12.55 12.81
N SER A 132 31.96 11.43 12.11
CA SER A 132 33.01 11.14 11.12
C SER A 132 32.44 11.28 9.72
N LEU A 133 33.14 12.05 8.89
CA LEU A 133 32.79 12.29 7.47
C LEU A 133 32.95 11.03 6.59
N VAL A 134 32.76 9.84 7.13
CA VAL A 134 32.91 8.59 6.40
C VAL A 134 31.54 8.16 5.88
N THR A 135 31.42 8.12 4.58
CA THR A 135 30.20 7.96 3.81
C THR A 135 29.68 6.52 3.67
N GLU A 136 30.22 5.56 4.47
CA GLU A 136 29.73 4.19 4.48
C GLU A 136 29.80 3.58 5.88
N UNK A 137 28.84 3.24 6.33
CA UNK A 137 28.70 2.79 7.37
C UNK A 137 29.46 1.84 7.87
N SER A 138 30.48 2.08 8.02
CA SER A 138 31.37 1.14 8.67
C SER A 138 31.59 1.53 10.14
N CYS A 139 30.66 1.13 10.97
CA CYS A 139 30.76 1.40 12.40
C CYS A 139 31.58 0.40 13.24
N PRO A 140 32.16 -0.70 12.80
CA PRO A 140 32.66 -1.69 13.76
C PRO A 140 34.00 -1.40 14.39
N ALA A 141 34.80 -0.49 13.83
CA ALA A 141 36.17 -0.27 14.31
C ALA A 141 36.29 0.71 15.48
N ILE A 142 35.25 1.52 15.73
CA ILE A 142 35.38 2.70 16.63
C ILE A 142 34.73 2.46 18.01
N CYS A 143 33.64 1.69 18.06
CA CYS A 143 32.83 1.56 19.29
C CYS A 143 33.13 0.31 20.12
N GLY A 144 33.76 -0.68 19.57
CA GLY A 144 34.08 -1.94 20.27
C GLY A 144 32.86 -2.71 20.79
N PRO A 145 33.08 -3.80 21.49
CA PRO A 145 31.98 -4.65 21.99
C PRO A 145 31.28 -4.06 23.23
N SER A 146 31.65 -2.87 23.67
CA SER A 146 30.97 -2.21 24.80
C SER A 146 29.60 -1.62 24.46
N UNK A 147 29.15 -1.49 23.34
CA UNK A 147 27.97 -1.03 22.95
C UNK A 147 27.19 -2.12 22.51
N GLY A 148 26.25 -2.25 22.99
CA GLY A 148 25.30 -3.28 22.57
C GLY A 148 25.05 -3.32 21.05
N ILE A 149 25.01 -2.15 20.40
CA ILE A 149 24.90 -2.01 18.93
C ILE A 149 26.10 -2.67 18.24
N GLY A 150 27.31 -2.44 18.74
CA GLY A 150 28.53 -3.03 18.17
C GLY A 150 28.51 -4.56 18.23
N THR A 151 28.07 -5.12 19.36
CA THR A 151 27.92 -6.57 19.54
C THR A 151 26.91 -7.14 18.55
N VAL A 152 25.74 -6.50 18.43
CA VAL A 152 24.67 -6.92 17.51
C VAL A 152 25.15 -6.81 16.05
N TRP A 153 25.80 -5.70 15.70
CA TRP A 153 26.34 -5.47 14.35
C TRP A 153 27.34 -6.56 13.95
N SER A 154 28.33 -6.85 14.82
CA SER A 154 29.33 -7.89 14.56
C SER A 154 28.68 -9.26 14.37
N ALA A 155 27.79 -9.65 15.29
CA ALA A 155 27.11 -10.93 15.22
C ALA A 155 26.26 -11.07 13.94
N ALA A 156 25.59 -10.01 13.54
CA ALA A 156 24.81 -9.98 12.31
C ALA A 156 25.70 -10.14 11.07
N HIS A 157 26.77 -9.35 11.00
CA HIS A 157 27.74 -9.41 9.90
C HIS A 157 28.36 -10.80 9.77
N ASP A 158 28.82 -11.38 10.90
CA ASP A 158 29.45 -12.71 10.94
C ASP A 158 28.47 -13.82 10.55
N SER A 159 27.16 -13.57 10.74
CA SER A 159 26.08 -14.49 10.36
C SER A 159 25.53 -14.24 8.95
N GLY A 160 26.11 -13.31 8.19
CA GLY A 160 25.74 -13.01 6.81
C GLY A 160 24.49 -12.14 6.64
N TRP A 161 24.17 -11.31 7.65
CA TRP A 161 23.10 -10.30 7.52
C TRP A 161 23.64 -9.04 6.84
N VAL A 162 22.82 -8.39 6.06
CA VAL A 162 23.05 -7.00 5.62
C VAL A 162 22.56 -6.10 6.75
N VAL A 163 23.35 -5.09 7.11
CA VAL A 163 22.99 -4.16 8.19
C VAL A 163 22.83 -2.76 7.62
N GLU A 164 21.66 -2.15 7.84
CA GLU A 164 21.34 -0.80 7.39
C GLU A 164 20.80 0.05 8.55
N SER A 165 20.70 1.37 8.32
CA SER A 165 20.12 2.31 9.27
C SER A 165 18.60 2.15 9.34
N SER A 166 18.02 2.20 10.54
CA SER A 166 16.58 2.16 10.76
C SER A 166 15.84 3.38 10.17
N ARG A 167 16.54 4.45 9.80
CA ARG A 167 15.94 5.58 9.06
C ARG A 167 15.36 5.15 7.72
N GLY A 168 15.89 4.07 7.14
CA GLY A 168 15.41 3.52 5.88
C GLY A 168 14.30 2.48 6.02
N ALA A 169 13.57 2.41 7.14
CA ALA A 169 12.57 1.36 7.38
C ALA A 169 11.50 1.27 6.28
N VAL A 170 11.03 2.40 5.76
CA VAL A 170 10.04 2.41 4.65
C VAL A 170 10.68 1.87 3.35
N ALA A 171 11.91 2.29 3.06
CA ALA A 171 12.66 1.79 1.90
C ALA A 171 12.97 0.28 2.05
N ALA A 172 13.24 -0.18 3.29
CA ALA A 172 13.48 -1.59 3.58
C ALA A 172 12.23 -2.45 3.30
N ILE A 173 11.03 -1.95 3.61
CA ILE A 173 9.78 -2.62 3.22
C ILE A 173 9.68 -2.68 1.69
N GLY A 174 10.03 -1.62 1.00
CA GLY A 174 10.12 -1.61 -0.47
C GLY A 174 11.08 -2.66 -1.00
N SER A 175 12.27 -2.78 -0.38
CA SER A 175 13.28 -3.79 -0.76
C SER A 175 12.80 -5.23 -0.50
N LEU A 176 11.98 -5.44 0.52
CA LEU A 176 11.32 -6.73 0.75
C LEU A 176 10.35 -7.05 -0.40
N LEU A 177 9.53 -6.07 -0.79
CA LEU A 177 8.53 -6.24 -1.85
C LEU A 177 9.19 -6.49 -3.23
N THR A 178 10.36 -5.91 -3.48
CA THR A 178 11.11 -6.13 -4.74
C THR A 178 11.97 -7.40 -4.73
N GLY A 179 12.03 -8.12 -3.59
CA GLY A 179 12.80 -9.36 -3.48
C GLY A 179 14.29 -9.17 -3.17
N GLN A 180 14.73 -7.95 -2.96
CA GLN A 180 16.13 -7.68 -2.56
C GLN A 180 16.46 -8.37 -1.25
N TYR A 181 15.54 -8.28 -0.27
CA TYR A 181 15.64 -9.01 1.00
C TYR A 181 14.44 -9.95 1.16
N GLN A 182 14.62 -11.03 1.90
CA GLN A 182 13.59 -12.03 2.16
C GLN A 182 13.17 -12.07 3.64
N GLY A 183 13.81 -11.28 4.47
CA GLY A 183 13.45 -11.15 5.89
C GLY A 183 14.10 -9.93 6.49
N ILE A 184 13.38 -9.28 7.40
CA ILE A 184 13.83 -8.06 8.09
C ILE A 184 13.75 -8.29 9.59
N LEU A 185 14.80 -7.85 10.32
CA LEU A 185 14.80 -7.69 11.77
C LEU A 185 15.04 -6.22 12.09
N GLY A 186 14.06 -5.55 12.69
CA GLY A 186 14.17 -4.14 13.06
C GLY A 186 14.43 -3.94 14.55
N VAL A 187 15.30 -2.98 14.92
CA VAL A 187 15.52 -2.56 16.30
C VAL A 187 15.25 -1.05 16.40
N ALA A 188 14.17 -0.67 17.10
CA ALA A 188 13.72 0.72 17.15
C ALA A 188 12.83 0.99 18.39
N GLU A 189 12.34 2.21 18.54
CA GLU A 189 11.37 2.56 19.57
C GLU A 189 10.05 1.83 19.34
N LEU A 190 9.34 1.47 20.41
CA LEU A 190 8.07 0.72 20.33
C LEU A 190 7.07 1.45 19.42
N HIS A 191 6.93 2.76 19.56
CA HIS A 191 6.02 3.56 18.75
C HIS A 191 6.33 3.45 17.24
N ASP A 192 7.61 3.53 16.88
CA ASP A 192 8.02 3.42 15.46
C ASP A 192 7.77 2.01 14.91
N LEU A 193 8.00 0.99 15.73
CA LEU A 193 7.71 -0.40 15.34
C LEU A 193 6.21 -0.64 15.18
N GLU A 194 5.37 -0.11 16.08
CA GLU A 194 3.92 -0.21 15.96
C GLU A 194 3.42 0.48 14.69
N LYS A 195 4.01 1.63 14.36
CA LYS A 195 3.70 2.36 13.13
C LYS A 195 4.09 1.54 11.89
N ALA A 196 5.32 1.00 11.88
CA ALA A 196 5.80 0.16 10.77
C ALA A 196 4.94 -1.10 10.59
N PHE A 197 4.65 -1.81 11.67
CA PHE A 197 3.75 -2.98 11.62
C PHE A 197 2.31 -2.60 11.29
N GLY A 198 1.89 -1.40 11.62
CA GLY A 198 0.57 -0.88 11.26
C GLY A 198 0.38 -0.61 9.77
N MET A 199 1.49 -0.42 9.05
CA MET A 199 1.48 -0.25 7.59
C MET A 199 1.49 -1.58 6.84
N LEU A 200 1.71 -2.69 7.55
CA LEU A 200 1.78 -4.04 6.97
C LEU A 200 0.61 -4.87 7.51
N PRO A 201 -0.05 -5.64 6.65
CA PRO A 201 -1.02 -6.61 7.14
C PRO A 201 -0.34 -7.60 8.09
N ALA A 202 -1.02 -7.94 9.16
CA ALA A 202 -0.49 -8.86 10.17
C ALA A 202 -0.15 -10.21 9.51
N PHE A 203 1.04 -10.70 9.79
CA PHE A 203 1.56 -12.00 9.31
C PHE A 203 1.75 -12.11 7.79
N ALA A 204 1.76 -11.00 7.06
CA ALA A 204 1.89 -11.03 5.61
C ALA A 204 3.34 -11.09 5.12
N PHE A 205 4.27 -10.59 5.94
CA PHE A 205 5.68 -10.43 5.53
C PHE A 205 6.63 -10.88 6.63
N PRO A 206 7.79 -11.47 6.28
CA PRO A 206 8.78 -11.94 7.26
C PRO A 206 9.51 -10.76 7.92
N VAL A 207 8.84 -10.09 8.85
CA VAL A 207 9.38 -8.96 9.61
C VAL A 207 9.29 -9.28 11.10
N ALA A 208 10.45 -9.26 11.76
CA ALA A 208 10.57 -9.35 13.21
C ALA A 208 11.11 -8.04 13.76
N ALA A 209 10.89 -7.76 15.03
CA ALA A 209 11.41 -6.53 15.63
C ALA A 209 11.65 -6.69 17.13
N VAL A 210 12.58 -5.88 17.64
CA VAL A 210 12.93 -5.79 19.06
C VAL A 210 12.79 -4.32 19.50
N PRO A 211 11.78 -3.99 20.32
CA PRO A 211 11.64 -2.64 20.85
C PRO A 211 12.76 -2.27 21.83
N PHE A 212 13.19 -1.00 21.83
CA PHE A 212 14.10 -0.47 22.83
C PHE A 212 13.51 -0.64 24.24
N GLN A 213 14.38 -0.97 25.20
CA GLN A 213 14.02 -0.96 26.63
C GLN A 213 14.05 0.49 27.14
N GLN A 214 12.98 0.91 27.82
CA GLN A 214 13.01 2.20 28.53
C GLN A 214 13.85 2.05 29.81
N LYS A 215 14.83 2.93 30.00
CA LYS A 215 15.50 3.04 31.31
C LYS A 215 14.68 3.94 32.24
N GLU A 216 14.52 3.54 33.48
CA GLU A 216 14.09 4.43 34.54
C GLU A 216 15.14 5.56 34.66
N HIS A 217 14.77 6.79 34.31
CA HIS A 217 15.63 7.93 34.53
C HIS A 217 15.62 8.31 36.00
N PRO A 218 16.77 8.42 36.66
CA PRO A 218 16.82 9.05 37.97
C PRO A 218 16.41 10.52 37.81
N ALA A 219 15.44 10.94 38.58
CA ALA A 219 14.86 12.27 38.52
C ALA A 219 15.97 13.33 38.69
N GLY A 220 16.17 14.17 37.67
CA GLY A 220 16.97 15.41 37.81
C GLY A 220 18.20 15.59 36.92
N GLY A 221 18.45 14.75 35.94
CA GLY A 221 19.58 14.92 35.02
C GLY A 221 19.18 15.49 33.66
N THR A 222 19.75 16.62 33.27
CA THR A 222 19.63 17.14 31.90
C THR A 222 20.47 16.26 30.96
N LEU A 223 19.78 15.40 30.17
CA LEU A 223 20.47 14.58 29.18
C LEU A 223 20.85 15.41 27.95
N THR A 224 22.15 15.51 27.71
CA THR A 224 22.62 15.89 26.38
C THR A 224 22.28 14.75 25.41
N CYS A 225 21.61 15.07 24.37
CA CYS A 225 20.79 14.22 23.50
C CYS A 225 21.47 13.00 22.83
N ASN A 226 22.75 12.77 22.98
CA ASN A 226 23.49 11.87 22.08
C ASN A 226 24.20 10.66 22.72
N GLN A 227 24.28 10.57 24.03
CA GLN A 227 24.95 9.44 24.69
C GLN A 227 24.02 8.49 25.46
N GLY A 228 22.85 8.98 25.87
CA GLY A 228 21.91 8.19 26.67
C GLY A 228 21.07 7.17 25.91
N LEU A 229 20.79 7.44 24.63
CA LEU A 229 19.90 6.57 23.80
C LEU A 229 20.55 5.24 23.41
N LEU A 230 21.87 5.20 23.30
CA LEU A 230 22.58 4.03 22.78
C LEU A 230 23.05 3.03 23.83
N ASP A 231 23.32 3.48 25.06
CA ASP A 231 23.82 2.59 26.11
C ASP A 231 22.71 1.88 26.88
N ALA A 232 21.46 2.30 26.66
CA ALA A 232 20.40 1.98 27.57
C ALA A 232 19.32 1.06 27.03
N GLY A 233 19.28 0.84 25.71
CA GLY A 233 18.00 0.51 25.13
C GLY A 233 17.87 -0.79 24.35
N ILE A 234 18.92 -1.51 24.01
CA ILE A 234 18.81 -2.71 23.18
C ILE A 234 18.78 -3.97 24.06
N ASP A 235 17.79 -4.83 23.84
CA ASP A 235 17.79 -6.20 24.38
C ASP A 235 18.72 -7.07 23.52
N VAL A 236 20.02 -6.96 23.78
CA VAL A 236 21.07 -7.65 23.01
C VAL A 236 20.82 -9.16 22.98
N GLU A 237 20.46 -9.74 24.14
CA GLU A 237 20.20 -11.19 24.24
C GLU A 237 19.06 -11.62 23.29
N TRP A 238 17.98 -10.85 23.25
CA TRP A 238 16.85 -11.14 22.39
C TRP A 238 17.22 -10.95 20.91
N VAL A 239 17.87 -9.84 20.54
CA VAL A 239 18.33 -9.63 19.16
C VAL A 239 19.24 -10.79 18.71
N LEU A 240 20.24 -11.15 19.53
CA LEU A 240 21.16 -12.25 19.21
C LEU A 240 20.43 -13.57 19.05
N SER A 241 19.38 -13.82 19.84
CA SER A 241 18.58 -15.04 19.72
C SER A 241 17.82 -15.09 18.40
N LEU A 242 17.37 -13.93 17.88
CA LEU A 242 16.69 -13.83 16.59
C LEU A 242 17.67 -13.93 15.40
N LEU A 243 18.90 -13.42 15.57
CA LEU A 243 19.97 -13.53 14.56
C LEU A 243 20.50 -14.96 14.40
N GLY A 244 20.61 -15.68 15.51
CA GLY A 244 21.34 -16.95 15.59
C GLY A 244 20.51 -18.23 15.58
N VAL A 245 19.21 -18.14 15.41
CA VAL A 245 18.36 -19.35 15.41
C VAL A 245 18.67 -20.21 14.18
N ALA A 246 19.30 -21.34 14.41
CA ALA A 246 19.57 -22.32 13.38
C ALA A 246 18.40 -23.30 13.26
N GLY A 247 17.77 -23.30 12.11
CA GLY A 247 16.85 -24.35 11.67
C GLY A 247 15.61 -24.60 12.52
N GLY A 248 14.48 -24.12 12.07
CA GLY A 248 13.17 -24.53 12.56
C GLY A 248 12.23 -24.68 11.37
N THR A 249 11.12 -25.37 11.57
CA THR A 249 10.08 -25.45 10.56
C THR A 249 9.33 -24.11 10.54
N PRO A 250 9.20 -23.46 9.39
CA PRO A 250 8.37 -22.26 9.30
C PRO A 250 6.97 -22.54 9.81
N GLY A 251 6.43 -21.63 10.60
CA GLY A 251 5.05 -21.72 11.05
C GLY A 251 4.07 -21.63 9.87
N PRO A 252 2.80 -21.99 10.07
CA PRO A 252 1.79 -22.00 9.01
C PRO A 252 1.27 -20.61 8.66
N VAL A 253 2.16 -19.72 8.27
CA VAL A 253 1.79 -18.35 7.91
C VAL A 253 1.62 -18.26 6.39
N GLY A 254 0.52 -17.66 5.94
CA GLY A 254 0.30 -17.36 4.54
C GLY A 254 1.24 -16.22 4.12
N ASP A 255 2.44 -16.59 3.66
CA ASP A 255 3.42 -15.64 3.17
C ASP A 255 3.04 -15.23 1.74
N TYR A 256 2.62 -14.00 1.57
CA TYR A 256 2.30 -13.44 0.26
C TYR A 256 3.54 -12.95 -0.52
N LEU A 257 4.71 -12.95 0.11
CA LEU A 257 5.93 -12.44 -0.52
C LEU A 257 6.33 -13.20 -1.79
N PRO A 258 6.28 -14.57 -1.84
CA PRO A 258 6.57 -15.26 -3.08
C PRO A 258 5.65 -14.85 -4.23
N LEU A 259 4.37 -14.62 -3.95
CA LEU A 259 3.38 -14.22 -4.96
C LEU A 259 3.60 -12.77 -5.42
N LEU A 260 3.98 -11.88 -4.50
CA LEU A 260 4.36 -10.50 -4.85
C LEU A 260 5.59 -10.46 -5.75
N ARG A 261 6.57 -11.33 -5.47
CA ARG A 261 7.77 -11.48 -6.32
C ARG A 261 7.39 -12.02 -7.69
N GLU A 262 6.59 -13.09 -7.75
CA GLU A 262 6.08 -13.63 -9.01
C GLU A 262 5.41 -12.52 -9.82
N ALA A 263 4.51 -11.75 -9.20
CA ALA A 263 3.82 -10.64 -9.85
C ALA A 263 4.81 -9.60 -10.41
N SER A 264 5.89 -9.30 -9.68
CA SER A 264 6.92 -8.36 -10.11
C SER A 264 7.78 -8.93 -11.26
N GLU A 265 8.16 -10.20 -11.17
CA GLU A 265 9.00 -10.90 -12.17
C GLU A 265 8.33 -10.97 -13.55
N LEU A 266 7.00 -10.95 -13.61
CA LEU A 266 6.25 -10.90 -14.88
C LEU A 266 6.61 -9.65 -15.71
N PHE A 267 7.17 -8.62 -15.08
CA PHE A 267 7.52 -7.35 -15.73
C PHE A 267 9.04 -7.18 -15.92
N SER A 268 9.82 -8.25 -15.76
CA SER A 268 11.23 -8.26 -16.20
C SER A 268 11.31 -8.19 -17.71
N GLY A 269 12.40 -7.65 -18.24
CA GLY A 269 12.57 -7.50 -19.68
C GLY A 269 12.41 -8.82 -20.44
N ASP A 270 12.95 -9.89 -19.90
CA ASP A 270 12.85 -11.24 -20.52
C ASP A 270 11.41 -11.76 -20.51
N SER A 271 10.70 -11.61 -19.38
CA SER A 271 9.29 -12.03 -19.25
C SER A 271 8.38 -11.26 -20.20
N ILE A 272 8.55 -9.93 -20.28
CA ILE A 272 7.77 -9.07 -21.19
C ILE A 272 8.03 -9.48 -22.64
N LYS A 273 9.28 -9.77 -23.00
CA LYS A 273 9.66 -10.18 -24.36
C LYS A 273 9.03 -11.53 -24.73
N GLU A 274 9.15 -12.54 -23.84
CA GLU A 274 8.54 -13.87 -24.06
C GLU A 274 7.02 -13.77 -24.25
N LEU A 275 6.37 -12.96 -23.43
CA LEU A 275 4.93 -12.71 -23.51
C LEU A 275 4.59 -11.98 -24.83
N ALA A 276 5.38 -10.99 -25.24
CA ALA A 276 5.18 -10.26 -26.48
C ALA A 276 5.27 -11.17 -27.70
N ASP A 277 6.27 -12.04 -27.73
CA ASP A 277 6.46 -13.02 -28.80
C ASP A 277 5.28 -14.01 -28.87
N LYS A 278 4.87 -14.55 -27.71
CA LYS A 278 3.76 -15.52 -27.60
C LYS A 278 2.42 -14.93 -28.05
N TYR A 279 2.12 -13.69 -27.68
CA TYR A 279 0.82 -13.06 -27.93
C TYR A 279 0.83 -12.08 -29.13
N HIS A 280 1.96 -11.99 -29.83
CA HIS A 280 2.14 -11.13 -31.02
C HIS A 280 1.82 -9.65 -30.72
N LEU A 281 2.43 -9.12 -29.64
CA LEU A 281 2.24 -7.74 -29.22
C LEU A 281 3.08 -6.70 -30.00
N GLY A 282 3.81 -7.16 -31.01
CA GLY A 282 4.60 -6.31 -31.89
C GLY A 282 6.11 -6.42 -31.65
N ASP A 283 6.86 -6.34 -32.75
CA ASP A 283 8.33 -6.42 -32.71
C ASP A 283 8.90 -5.27 -31.89
N GLY A 284 9.78 -5.58 -30.97
CA GLY A 284 10.41 -4.60 -30.09
C GLY A 284 9.73 -4.41 -28.74
N PHE A 285 8.50 -4.89 -28.54
CA PHE A 285 7.87 -4.86 -27.22
C PHE A 285 8.70 -5.73 -26.26
N GLY A 286 9.19 -5.16 -25.18
CA GLY A 286 10.07 -5.85 -24.22
C GLY A 286 11.56 -5.88 -24.60
N SER A 287 11.94 -5.37 -25.78
CA SER A 287 13.35 -5.21 -26.12
C SER A 287 13.93 -4.02 -25.37
N GLY A 288 14.92 -4.25 -24.51
CA GLY A 288 15.59 -3.16 -23.78
C GLY A 288 16.27 -2.14 -24.71
N LEU A 289 16.69 -1.02 -24.14
CA LEU A 289 17.36 0.09 -24.86
C LEU A 289 18.67 -0.31 -25.58
N ASN A 290 19.21 -1.47 -25.28
CA ASN A 290 20.52 -1.92 -25.75
C ASN A 290 20.47 -2.74 -27.05
N CYS A 291 19.36 -2.69 -27.80
CA CYS A 291 19.31 -3.37 -29.12
C CYS A 291 19.97 -2.52 -30.21
N ASP A 292 21.28 -2.23 -30.04
CA ASP A 292 22.07 -1.58 -31.09
C ASP A 292 22.55 -2.56 -32.16
N ASP A 293 22.51 -3.86 -31.88
CA ASP A 293 23.07 -4.87 -32.79
C ASP A 293 22.02 -5.83 -33.34
N GLY A 294 21.54 -5.61 -34.53
CA GLY A 294 20.85 -6.65 -35.30
C GLY A 294 19.66 -6.25 -36.13
N CYS A 295 19.07 -5.08 -35.94
CA CYS A 295 17.97 -4.64 -36.80
C CYS A 295 18.53 -4.00 -38.08
N LYS A 296 18.61 -4.79 -39.16
CA LYS A 296 19.26 -4.42 -40.42
C LYS A 296 18.44 -3.49 -41.33
N SER A 297 17.26 -3.02 -40.90
CA SER A 297 16.41 -2.16 -41.74
C SER A 297 16.01 -0.89 -41.02
N ALA A 298 16.31 0.27 -41.53
CA ALA A 298 15.90 1.58 -41.04
C ALA A 298 14.36 1.72 -41.00
N THR A 299 13.66 1.09 -41.95
CA THR A 299 12.18 1.10 -42.03
C THR A 299 11.56 0.33 -40.88
N SER A 300 12.18 -0.78 -40.47
CA SER A 300 11.73 -1.60 -39.32
C SER A 300 11.82 -0.84 -38.00
N LYS A 301 12.84 0.01 -37.81
CA LYS A 301 13.03 0.78 -36.55
C LYS A 301 11.90 1.78 -36.31
N SER A 302 11.44 2.49 -37.34
CA SER A 302 10.38 3.49 -37.23
C SER A 302 9.01 2.88 -36.89
N VAL A 303 8.68 1.74 -37.49
CA VAL A 303 7.40 1.04 -37.27
C VAL A 303 7.33 0.48 -35.86
N ASN A 304 8.45 0.04 -35.30
CA ASN A 304 8.49 -0.65 -34.00
C ASN A 304 8.76 0.29 -32.82
N VAL A 305 8.91 1.61 -33.05
CA VAL A 305 9.27 2.54 -31.97
C VAL A 305 8.20 2.63 -30.88
N THR A 306 6.91 2.65 -31.25
CA THR A 306 5.82 2.70 -30.28
C THR A 306 5.81 1.44 -29.40
N ALA A 307 5.93 0.24 -30.00
CA ALA A 307 5.99 -1.03 -29.27
C ALA A 307 7.16 -1.06 -28.28
N ARG A 308 8.34 -0.61 -28.72
CA ARG A 308 9.54 -0.57 -27.89
C ARG A 308 9.37 0.38 -26.68
N LEU A 309 8.89 1.60 -26.92
CA LEU A 309 8.67 2.58 -25.84
C LEU A 309 7.57 2.15 -24.87
N ALA A 310 6.51 1.52 -25.37
CA ALA A 310 5.44 0.95 -24.57
C ALA A 310 5.97 -0.17 -23.65
N GLY A 311 6.76 -1.09 -24.21
CA GLY A 311 7.39 -2.17 -23.44
C GLY A 311 8.40 -1.64 -22.41
N GLU A 312 9.20 -0.63 -22.78
CA GLU A 312 10.11 0.04 -21.84
C GLU A 312 9.34 0.67 -20.68
N PHE A 313 8.24 1.37 -20.96
CA PHE A 313 7.41 2.00 -19.91
C PHE A 313 6.77 0.93 -19.02
N LEU A 314 6.30 -0.17 -19.61
CA LEU A 314 5.72 -1.29 -18.83
C LEU A 314 6.71 -1.84 -17.80
N GLY A 315 8.01 -1.93 -18.15
CA GLY A 315 9.07 -2.41 -17.26
C GLY A 315 9.68 -1.35 -16.31
N ARG A 316 9.25 -0.08 -16.37
CA ARG A 316 9.88 1.03 -15.62
C ARG A 316 9.74 0.95 -14.09
N GLY A 317 9.01 -0.01 -13.55
CA GLY A 317 8.79 -0.12 -12.11
C GLY A 317 7.31 -0.03 -11.75
N GLY A 318 7.05 -0.06 -10.47
CA GLY A 318 5.70 -0.11 -9.91
C GLY A 318 5.61 -1.15 -8.80
N LYS A 319 4.56 -1.11 -8.03
CA LYS A 319 4.31 -2.09 -6.94
C LYS A 319 3.66 -3.38 -7.47
N PHE A 320 3.24 -3.40 -8.72
CA PHE A 320 2.59 -4.54 -9.40
C PHE A 320 1.46 -5.16 -8.57
N LEU A 321 0.73 -4.32 -7.86
CA LEU A 321 -0.30 -4.77 -6.92
C LEU A 321 -1.48 -5.43 -7.63
N ARG A 322 -1.89 -4.92 -8.82
CA ARG A 322 -3.02 -5.50 -9.56
C ARG A 322 -2.73 -6.91 -10.08
N PRO A 323 -1.56 -7.18 -10.67
CA PRO A 323 -1.15 -8.56 -10.99
C PRO A 323 -1.15 -9.46 -9.76
N PHE A 324 -0.58 -9.00 -8.65
CA PHE A 324 -0.59 -9.73 -7.38
C PHE A 324 -2.04 -10.05 -6.95
N VAL A 325 -2.94 -9.06 -6.97
CA VAL A 325 -4.36 -9.25 -6.59
C VAL A 325 -5.03 -10.31 -7.47
N THR A 326 -4.80 -10.26 -8.79
CA THR A 326 -5.36 -11.23 -9.73
C THR A 326 -4.88 -12.65 -9.40
N LEU A 327 -3.57 -12.83 -9.19
CA LEU A 327 -3.00 -14.13 -8.86
C LEU A 327 -3.43 -14.62 -7.48
N ALA A 328 -3.49 -13.73 -6.48
CA ALA A 328 -3.91 -14.06 -5.12
C ALA A 328 -5.38 -14.51 -5.08
N ALA A 329 -6.26 -13.82 -5.80
CA ALA A 329 -7.67 -14.21 -5.90
C ALA A 329 -7.83 -15.55 -6.64
N PHE A 330 -7.06 -15.76 -7.71
CA PHE A 330 -7.03 -17.04 -8.44
C PHE A 330 -6.60 -18.19 -7.52
N ASP A 331 -5.46 -18.06 -6.84
CA ASP A 331 -4.92 -19.08 -5.94
C ASP A 331 -5.87 -19.39 -4.78
N ALA A 332 -6.45 -18.35 -4.19
CA ALA A 332 -7.36 -18.47 -3.06
C ALA A 332 -8.60 -19.29 -3.45
N VAL A 333 -9.22 -18.95 -4.58
CA VAL A 333 -10.42 -19.66 -5.07
C VAL A 333 -10.08 -21.09 -5.47
N CYS A 334 -8.95 -21.32 -6.15
CA CYS A 334 -8.49 -22.68 -6.50
C CYS A 334 -8.27 -23.51 -5.23
N GLY A 335 -7.66 -22.95 -4.20
CA GLY A 335 -7.47 -23.60 -2.91
C GLY A 335 -8.79 -23.95 -2.22
N ASP A 336 -9.75 -23.01 -2.19
CA ASP A 336 -11.09 -23.25 -1.61
C ASP A 336 -11.86 -24.35 -2.36
N LEU A 337 -11.77 -24.38 -3.71
CA LEU A 337 -12.41 -25.39 -4.54
C LEU A 337 -11.76 -26.78 -4.32
N HIS A 338 -10.44 -26.82 -4.25
CA HIS A 338 -9.69 -28.07 -4.01
C HIS A 338 -10.06 -28.69 -2.64
N GLU A 339 -10.20 -27.88 -1.60
CA GLU A 339 -10.63 -28.35 -0.28
C GLU A 339 -12.05 -28.94 -0.29
N LYS A 340 -12.95 -28.37 -1.10
CA LYS A 340 -14.34 -28.82 -1.18
C LYS A 340 -14.54 -30.07 -2.05
N GLU A 341 -13.81 -30.17 -3.16
CA GLU A 341 -13.99 -31.21 -4.18
C GLU A 341 -12.91 -32.29 -4.15
N GLY A 342 -11.85 -32.11 -3.35
CA GLY A 342 -10.74 -33.05 -3.24
C GLY A 342 -9.84 -33.06 -4.47
N GLU A 343 -9.02 -34.12 -4.61
CA GLU A 343 -8.03 -34.25 -5.69
C GLU A 343 -8.64 -34.33 -7.11
N HIS A 344 -9.97 -34.42 -7.21
CA HIS A 344 -10.66 -34.49 -8.50
C HIS A 344 -11.05 -33.11 -9.07
N ALA A 345 -10.80 -32.01 -8.33
CA ALA A 345 -11.01 -30.67 -8.86
C ALA A 345 -10.01 -30.41 -10.00
N SER A 346 -10.49 -30.44 -11.24
CA SER A 346 -9.63 -30.10 -12.38
C SER A 346 -9.37 -28.59 -12.36
N MET A 347 -8.09 -28.21 -12.38
CA MET A 347 -7.73 -26.80 -12.53
C MET A 347 -8.26 -26.29 -13.87
N PRO A 348 -9.17 -25.33 -13.88
CA PRO A 348 -9.84 -24.93 -15.13
C PRO A 348 -8.91 -24.17 -16.08
N ILE A 349 -7.87 -23.52 -15.57
CA ILE A 349 -6.94 -22.67 -16.31
C ILE A 349 -5.51 -22.92 -15.82
N SER A 350 -4.55 -22.93 -16.74
CA SER A 350 -3.13 -23.06 -16.37
C SER A 350 -2.60 -21.83 -15.64
N ARG A 351 -1.59 -22.00 -14.80
CA ARG A 351 -0.90 -20.88 -14.11
C ARG A 351 -0.39 -19.84 -15.10
N ASP A 352 0.15 -20.27 -16.25
CA ASP A 352 0.68 -19.35 -17.26
C ASP A 352 -0.42 -18.49 -17.90
N THR A 353 -1.62 -19.05 -18.06
CA THR A 353 -2.77 -18.27 -18.53
C THR A 353 -3.18 -17.24 -17.48
N ALA A 354 -3.18 -17.60 -16.18
CA ALA A 354 -3.46 -16.67 -15.09
C ALA A 354 -2.40 -15.55 -15.03
N ARG A 355 -1.12 -15.88 -15.19
CA ARG A 355 -0.01 -14.91 -15.29
C ARG A 355 -0.23 -13.92 -16.43
N ALA A 356 -0.57 -14.40 -17.62
CA ALA A 356 -0.80 -13.55 -18.79
C ALA A 356 -2.00 -12.60 -18.54
N ALA A 357 -3.08 -13.08 -17.93
CA ALA A 357 -4.21 -12.24 -17.56
C ALA A 357 -3.82 -11.19 -16.52
N ALA A 358 -2.98 -11.55 -15.55
CA ALA A 358 -2.45 -10.62 -14.54
C ALA A 358 -1.55 -9.53 -15.18
N VAL A 359 -0.80 -9.87 -16.22
CA VAL A 359 -0.03 -8.85 -16.98
C VAL A 359 -0.98 -7.92 -17.73
N ALA A 360 -2.06 -8.45 -18.31
CA ALA A 360 -3.02 -7.62 -19.07
C ALA A 360 -3.60 -6.48 -18.22
N ILE A 361 -4.01 -6.75 -16.99
CA ILE A 361 -4.60 -5.70 -16.13
C ILE A 361 -3.56 -4.61 -15.78
N GLU A 362 -2.30 -4.98 -15.59
CA GLU A 362 -1.24 -3.99 -15.36
C GLU A 362 -0.94 -3.17 -16.62
N ILE A 363 -1.03 -3.78 -17.80
CA ILE A 363 -0.89 -3.06 -19.09
C ILE A 363 -1.95 -1.95 -19.17
N PHE A 364 -3.21 -2.25 -18.82
CA PHE A 364 -4.27 -1.22 -18.77
C PHE A 364 -3.97 -0.14 -17.75
N HIS A 365 -3.47 -0.51 -16.57
CA HIS A 365 -3.07 0.47 -15.56
C HIS A 365 -1.91 1.35 -16.05
N LYS A 366 -0.90 0.76 -16.67
CA LYS A 366 0.23 1.53 -17.23
C LYS A 366 -0.25 2.48 -18.34
N ALA A 367 -1.20 2.04 -19.16
CA ALA A 367 -1.80 2.90 -20.19
C ALA A 367 -2.48 4.12 -19.55
N SER A 368 -3.29 3.90 -18.49
CA SER A 368 -3.95 5.02 -17.80
C SER A 368 -2.93 5.99 -17.20
N LEU A 369 -1.82 5.49 -16.63
CA LEU A 369 -0.78 6.36 -16.06
C LEU A 369 -0.12 7.26 -17.14
N VAL A 370 0.06 6.76 -18.39
CA VAL A 370 0.60 7.59 -19.47
C VAL A 370 -0.36 8.73 -19.80
N HIS A 371 -1.66 8.46 -19.81
CA HIS A 371 -2.69 9.48 -20.10
C HIS A 371 -2.83 10.44 -18.91
N ASP A 372 -2.91 9.91 -17.68
CA ASP A 372 -3.00 10.71 -16.44
C ASP A 372 -1.82 11.70 -16.32
N ASP A 373 -0.59 11.25 -16.62
CA ASP A 373 0.61 12.11 -16.58
C ASP A 373 0.46 13.34 -17.50
N ILE A 374 -0.20 13.17 -18.66
CA ILE A 374 -0.48 14.29 -19.59
C ILE A 374 -1.56 15.20 -18.99
N GLU A 375 -2.64 14.60 -18.51
CA GLU A 375 -3.83 15.32 -17.99
C GLU A 375 -3.48 16.12 -16.73
N ASP A 376 -2.59 15.57 -15.89
CA ASP A 376 -2.17 16.19 -14.62
C ASP A 376 -0.92 17.09 -14.79
N GLY A 377 -0.23 17.02 -15.93
CA GLY A 377 1.03 17.75 -16.15
C GLY A 377 2.17 17.25 -15.27
N ASP A 378 2.15 15.97 -14.89
CA ASP A 378 3.16 15.39 -14.00
C ASP A 378 4.53 15.37 -14.69
N THR A 379 5.59 15.68 -13.91
CA THR A 379 6.95 15.80 -14.47
C THR A 379 7.77 14.54 -14.31
N ALA A 380 7.45 13.67 -13.36
CA ALA A 380 8.22 12.47 -13.08
C ALA A 380 7.31 11.28 -12.74
N ARG A 381 7.73 10.08 -13.17
CA ARG A 381 7.06 8.81 -12.87
C ARG A 381 8.12 7.72 -12.66
N TYR A 382 8.11 7.05 -11.50
CA TYR A 382 9.10 6.02 -11.13
C TYR A 382 10.55 6.55 -11.18
N GLY A 383 10.76 7.79 -10.73
CA GLY A 383 12.09 8.42 -10.69
C GLY A 383 12.66 8.83 -12.04
N LYS A 384 11.83 8.80 -13.10
CA LYS A 384 12.22 9.20 -14.48
C LYS A 384 11.24 10.26 -14.99
N PRO A 385 11.63 11.08 -15.98
CA PRO A 385 10.67 11.97 -16.62
C PRO A 385 9.47 11.20 -17.17
N THR A 386 8.30 11.84 -17.17
CA THR A 386 7.08 11.28 -17.76
C THR A 386 7.23 11.12 -19.26
N VAL A 387 6.46 10.20 -19.85
CA VAL A 387 6.55 9.85 -21.29
C VAL A 387 6.34 11.09 -22.17
N HIS A 388 5.41 11.98 -21.78
CA HIS A 388 5.11 13.17 -22.57
C HIS A 388 6.22 14.22 -22.53
N LEU A 389 7.03 14.26 -21.47
CA LEU A 389 8.21 15.13 -21.39
C LEU A 389 9.38 14.55 -22.21
N ASP A 390 9.58 13.23 -22.18
CA ASP A 390 10.67 12.57 -22.92
C ASP A 390 10.42 12.54 -24.42
N HIS A 391 9.16 12.34 -24.86
CA HIS A 391 8.86 12.02 -26.27
C HIS A 391 7.79 12.93 -26.89
N GLY A 392 7.23 13.85 -26.13
CA GLY A 392 6.16 14.76 -26.55
C GLY A 392 4.76 14.16 -26.38
N ILE A 393 3.75 15.01 -26.23
CA ILE A 393 2.35 14.64 -26.01
C ILE A 393 1.82 13.68 -27.10
N PRO A 394 2.02 13.95 -28.42
CA PRO A 394 1.48 13.03 -29.43
C PRO A 394 2.02 11.61 -29.35
N ALA A 395 3.31 11.45 -29.01
CA ALA A 395 3.92 10.13 -28.83
C ALA A 395 3.38 9.45 -27.57
N ALA A 396 3.21 10.20 -26.46
CA ALA A 396 2.67 9.66 -25.21
C ALA A 396 1.24 9.15 -25.41
N ILE A 397 0.35 9.91 -26.04
CA ILE A 397 -1.01 9.46 -26.39
C ILE A 397 -0.94 8.14 -27.18
N ASN A 398 -0.12 8.08 -28.21
CA ASN A 398 0.02 6.89 -29.06
C ASN A 398 0.56 5.68 -28.28
N ILE A 399 1.47 5.89 -27.33
CA ILE A 399 2.02 4.83 -26.45
C ILE A 399 0.92 4.32 -25.52
N GLY A 400 0.12 5.21 -24.91
CA GLY A 400 -1.01 4.83 -24.06
C GLY A 400 -2.04 4.01 -24.84
N ASP A 401 -2.45 4.48 -26.03
CA ASP A 401 -3.40 3.76 -26.90
C ASP A 401 -2.85 2.39 -27.33
N TYR A 402 -1.56 2.30 -27.60
CA TYR A 402 -0.89 1.04 -27.93
C TYR A 402 -1.00 0.05 -26.76
N LEU A 403 -0.73 0.52 -25.54
CA LEU A 403 -0.86 -0.32 -24.33
C LEU A 403 -2.30 -0.81 -24.13
N VAL A 404 -3.30 0.04 -24.34
CA VAL A 404 -4.73 -0.38 -24.29
C VAL A 404 -4.96 -1.52 -25.31
N GLY A 405 -4.51 -1.34 -26.54
CA GLY A 405 -4.63 -2.36 -27.60
C GLY A 405 -3.91 -3.66 -27.23
N ALA A 406 -2.69 -3.56 -26.68
CA ALA A 406 -1.89 -4.71 -26.23
C ALA A 406 -2.60 -5.49 -25.11
N GLY A 407 -3.20 -4.80 -24.15
CA GLY A 407 -3.99 -5.43 -23.07
C GLY A 407 -5.15 -6.25 -23.62
N TYR A 408 -5.95 -5.67 -24.53
CA TYR A 408 -7.05 -6.39 -25.17
C TYR A 408 -6.55 -7.56 -26.01
N ARG A 409 -5.47 -7.37 -26.77
CA ARG A 409 -4.89 -8.41 -27.62
C ARG A 409 -4.43 -9.61 -26.77
N LEU A 410 -3.84 -9.34 -25.60
CA LEU A 410 -3.36 -10.37 -24.70
C LEU A 410 -4.54 -11.21 -24.17
N ILE A 411 -5.60 -10.59 -23.64
CA ILE A 411 -6.79 -11.31 -23.14
C ILE A 411 -7.46 -12.12 -24.26
N ALA A 412 -7.62 -11.54 -25.45
CA ALA A 412 -8.21 -12.23 -26.60
C ALA A 412 -7.42 -13.46 -27.04
N GLY A 413 -6.10 -13.46 -26.80
CA GLY A 413 -5.18 -14.55 -27.16
C GLY A 413 -4.98 -15.61 -26.08
N LEU A 414 -5.57 -15.47 -24.88
CA LEU A 414 -5.35 -16.40 -23.78
C LEU A 414 -5.74 -17.84 -24.15
N ASP A 415 -4.94 -18.80 -23.69
CA ASP A 415 -5.23 -20.23 -23.82
C ASP A 415 -6.35 -20.63 -22.83
N SER A 416 -7.56 -20.34 -23.22
CA SER A 416 -8.77 -20.59 -22.40
C SER A 416 -10.00 -20.74 -23.29
N SER A 417 -11.14 -21.10 -22.71
CA SER A 417 -12.38 -21.21 -23.46
C SER A 417 -12.84 -19.83 -23.98
N PRO A 418 -13.56 -19.78 -25.10
CA PRO A 418 -14.14 -18.53 -25.59
C PRO A 418 -14.99 -17.80 -24.55
N SER A 419 -15.73 -18.53 -23.72
CA SER A 419 -16.54 -17.95 -22.64
C SER A 419 -15.67 -17.22 -21.62
N VAL A 420 -14.56 -17.83 -21.17
CA VAL A 420 -13.63 -17.19 -20.22
C VAL A 420 -13.06 -15.91 -20.82
N ARG A 421 -12.57 -15.96 -22.07
CA ARG A 421 -12.03 -14.76 -22.74
C ARG A 421 -13.07 -13.65 -22.86
N SER A 422 -14.31 -14.00 -23.24
CA SER A 422 -15.42 -13.05 -23.35
C SER A 422 -15.72 -12.38 -22.00
N ASP A 423 -15.77 -13.17 -20.92
CA ASP A 423 -16.04 -12.66 -19.57
C ASP A 423 -14.92 -11.72 -19.11
N LEU A 424 -13.63 -12.10 -19.32
CA LEU A 424 -12.47 -11.27 -18.96
C LEU A 424 -12.47 -9.94 -19.75
N LEU A 425 -12.79 -9.98 -21.05
CA LEU A 425 -12.92 -8.77 -21.88
C LEU A 425 -14.04 -7.86 -21.35
N THR A 426 -15.17 -8.45 -20.95
CA THR A 426 -16.30 -7.71 -20.39
C THR A 426 -15.89 -7.02 -19.07
N ILE A 427 -15.24 -7.75 -18.16
CA ILE A 427 -14.74 -7.22 -16.88
C ILE A 427 -13.82 -6.00 -17.13
N LEU A 428 -12.85 -6.15 -18.04
CA LEU A 428 -11.89 -5.08 -18.35
C LEU A 428 -12.54 -3.89 -19.04
N ALA A 429 -13.44 -4.14 -20.00
CA ALA A 429 -14.13 -3.08 -20.74
C ALA A 429 -15.04 -2.25 -19.79
N ASP A 430 -15.77 -2.93 -18.89
CA ASP A 430 -16.61 -2.25 -17.90
C ASP A 430 -15.74 -1.39 -16.95
N ALA A 431 -14.65 -1.96 -16.46
CA ALA A 431 -13.71 -1.22 -15.59
C ALA A 431 -13.15 0.00 -16.32
N HIS A 432 -12.74 -0.15 -17.60
CA HIS A 432 -12.17 0.94 -18.41
C HIS A 432 -13.19 2.08 -18.58
N VAL A 433 -14.45 1.75 -18.92
CA VAL A 433 -15.53 2.76 -19.08
C VAL A 433 -15.74 3.51 -17.75
N ARG A 434 -15.83 2.78 -16.63
CA ARG A 434 -16.05 3.37 -15.30
C ARG A 434 -14.88 4.26 -14.88
N LEU A 435 -13.65 3.79 -15.07
CA LEU A 435 -12.42 4.57 -14.77
C LEU A 435 -12.37 5.86 -15.59
N SER A 436 -12.65 5.79 -16.90
CA SER A 436 -12.67 6.96 -17.78
C SER A 436 -13.75 7.97 -17.37
N ARG A 437 -14.92 7.47 -16.92
CA ARG A 437 -15.97 8.35 -16.37
C ARG A 437 -15.52 9.06 -15.09
N GLY A 438 -14.83 8.34 -14.19
CA GLY A 438 -14.32 8.92 -12.95
C GLY A 438 -13.25 9.97 -13.22
N GLN A 439 -12.28 9.66 -14.07
CA GLN A 439 -11.23 10.60 -14.46
C GLN A 439 -11.81 11.83 -15.17
N GLY A 440 -12.71 11.61 -16.12
CA GLY A 440 -13.37 12.70 -16.83
C GLY A 440 -14.20 13.61 -15.92
N ALA A 441 -14.87 13.06 -14.90
CA ALA A 441 -15.62 13.84 -13.92
C ALA A 441 -14.67 14.73 -13.09
N GLU A 442 -13.52 14.20 -12.67
CA GLU A 442 -12.51 14.97 -11.94
C GLU A 442 -11.91 16.09 -12.79
N LEU A 443 -11.56 15.80 -14.04
CA LEU A 443 -11.05 16.81 -14.99
C LEU A 443 -12.08 17.91 -15.20
N TRP A 444 -13.36 17.53 -15.38
CA TRP A 444 -14.45 18.50 -15.53
C TRP A 444 -14.60 19.37 -14.29
N TRP A 445 -14.48 18.78 -13.09
CA TRP A 445 -14.59 19.51 -11.83
C TRP A 445 -13.51 20.58 -11.68
N ARG A 446 -12.31 20.36 -12.20
CA ARG A 446 -11.22 21.35 -12.16
C ARG A 446 -11.57 22.64 -12.92
N ASP A 447 -12.35 22.52 -14.00
CA ASP A 447 -12.59 23.61 -14.96
C ASP A 447 -13.93 24.33 -14.77
N VAL A 448 -14.78 23.87 -13.86
CA VAL A 448 -16.13 24.43 -13.68
C VAL A 448 -16.22 25.10 -12.30
N ASP A 449 -16.91 26.25 -12.25
CA ASP A 449 -17.17 26.98 -11.01
C ASP A 449 -18.37 26.41 -10.22
N ASP A 450 -18.69 25.13 -10.40
CA ASP A 450 -19.75 24.47 -9.65
C ASP A 450 -19.18 23.82 -8.38
N ASP A 451 -19.84 24.03 -7.25
CA ASP A 451 -19.49 23.40 -5.98
C ASP A 451 -19.89 21.93 -5.99
N VAL A 452 -18.91 21.05 -6.00
CA VAL A 452 -19.11 19.59 -5.85
C VAL A 452 -19.19 19.27 -4.36
N THR A 453 -20.22 18.54 -3.95
CA THR A 453 -20.37 18.08 -2.56
C THR A 453 -19.39 16.97 -2.25
N HIS A 454 -19.08 16.77 -0.96
CA HIS A 454 -18.22 15.65 -0.57
C HIS A 454 -18.80 14.30 -1.02
N LEU A 455 -20.12 14.13 -1.06
CA LEU A 455 -20.75 12.89 -1.54
C LEU A 455 -20.52 12.66 -3.05
N GLU A 456 -20.62 13.71 -3.86
CA GLU A 456 -20.29 13.62 -5.30
C GLU A 456 -18.81 13.32 -5.50
N CYS A 457 -17.94 13.89 -4.67
CA CYS A 457 -16.50 13.62 -4.68
C CYS A 457 -16.23 12.13 -4.38
N LEU A 458 -16.90 11.56 -3.37
CA LEU A 458 -16.78 10.13 -3.05
C LEU A 458 -17.26 9.25 -4.21
N GLU A 459 -18.32 9.67 -4.94
CA GLU A 459 -18.77 8.95 -6.15
C GLU A 459 -17.69 8.99 -7.25
N ILE A 460 -17.06 10.14 -7.47
CA ILE A 460 -15.93 10.29 -8.41
C ILE A 460 -14.78 9.36 -8.00
N TYR A 461 -14.40 9.33 -6.72
CA TYR A 461 -13.34 8.47 -6.19
C TYR A 461 -13.66 6.98 -6.39
N GLY A 462 -14.90 6.58 -6.15
CA GLY A 462 -15.38 5.23 -6.41
C GLY A 462 -15.23 4.83 -7.87
N LEU A 463 -15.50 5.76 -8.80
CA LEU A 463 -15.33 5.51 -10.24
C LEU A 463 -13.87 5.55 -10.69
N LYS A 464 -13.05 6.44 -10.11
CA LYS A 464 -11.65 6.61 -10.52
C LYS A 464 -10.74 5.48 -10.04
N THR A 465 -11.01 4.86 -8.89
CA THR A 465 -10.08 3.96 -8.21
C THR A 465 -10.59 2.51 -8.14
N SER A 466 -11.86 2.31 -7.76
CA SER A 466 -12.38 0.98 -7.43
C SER A 466 -12.43 0.01 -8.61
N PRO A 467 -12.78 0.43 -9.85
CA PRO A 467 -13.00 -0.55 -10.93
C PRO A 467 -11.75 -1.36 -11.31
N ALA A 468 -10.56 -0.76 -11.24
CA ALA A 468 -9.32 -1.49 -11.54
C ALA A 468 -9.04 -2.58 -10.50
N PHE A 469 -9.33 -2.29 -9.23
CA PHE A 469 -9.16 -3.24 -8.13
C PHE A 469 -10.22 -4.36 -8.23
N GLU A 470 -11.48 -3.98 -8.45
CA GLU A 470 -12.59 -4.92 -8.68
C GLU A 470 -12.28 -5.86 -9.85
N ALA A 471 -11.81 -5.32 -10.97
CA ALA A 471 -11.45 -6.12 -12.15
C ALA A 471 -10.34 -7.13 -11.83
N ALA A 472 -9.31 -6.72 -11.08
CA ALA A 472 -8.21 -7.62 -10.69
C ALA A 472 -8.74 -8.83 -9.90
N VAL A 473 -9.58 -8.60 -8.90
CA VAL A 473 -10.19 -9.68 -8.09
C VAL A 473 -11.14 -10.53 -8.96
N ALA A 474 -12.02 -9.90 -9.73
CA ALA A 474 -13.02 -10.58 -10.57
C ALA A 474 -12.36 -11.48 -11.62
N MET A 475 -11.26 -11.00 -12.23
CA MET A 475 -10.48 -11.80 -13.19
C MET A 475 -9.89 -13.04 -12.53
N GLY A 476 -9.30 -12.90 -11.33
CA GLY A 476 -8.77 -14.04 -10.57
C GLY A 476 -9.86 -15.09 -10.28
N ILE A 477 -11.02 -14.64 -9.80
CA ILE A 477 -12.18 -15.50 -9.52
C ILE A 477 -12.65 -16.21 -10.80
N ARG A 478 -12.76 -15.47 -11.92
CA ARG A 478 -13.24 -16.03 -13.20
C ARG A 478 -12.26 -17.07 -13.76
N LEU A 479 -10.96 -16.79 -13.66
CA LEU A 479 -9.90 -17.72 -14.08
C LEU A 479 -9.94 -19.03 -13.26
N ALA A 480 -10.29 -18.95 -11.98
CA ALA A 480 -10.44 -20.13 -11.11
C ALA A 480 -11.74 -20.90 -11.37
N GLY A 481 -12.55 -20.49 -12.36
CA GLY A 481 -13.72 -21.23 -12.81
C GLY A 481 -15.07 -20.78 -12.25
N LEU A 482 -15.08 -19.81 -11.34
CA LEU A 482 -16.34 -19.30 -10.79
C LEU A 482 -17.00 -18.29 -11.73
N GLN A 483 -18.33 -18.16 -11.64
CA GLN A 483 -19.08 -17.18 -12.41
C GLN A 483 -19.01 -15.79 -11.76
N PRO A 484 -19.03 -14.69 -12.53
CA PRO A 484 -19.02 -13.34 -11.97
C PRO A 484 -20.17 -13.06 -10.98
N ALA A 485 -21.30 -13.73 -11.10
CA ALA A 485 -22.42 -13.59 -10.15
C ALA A 485 -22.05 -13.99 -8.71
N ASP A 486 -21.06 -14.87 -8.54
CA ASP A 486 -20.57 -15.26 -7.22
C ASP A 486 -19.72 -14.16 -6.56
N ALA A 487 -19.37 -13.12 -7.31
CA ALA A 487 -18.50 -12.03 -6.87
C ALA A 487 -19.28 -10.74 -6.52
N LEU A 488 -20.59 -10.81 -6.27
CA LEU A 488 -21.39 -9.61 -5.96
C LEU A 488 -20.87 -8.83 -4.76
N SER A 489 -20.42 -9.53 -3.73
CA SER A 489 -19.81 -8.91 -2.55
C SER A 489 -18.50 -8.20 -2.89
N VAL A 490 -17.77 -8.67 -3.92
CA VAL A 490 -16.49 -8.10 -4.34
C VAL A 490 -16.66 -6.69 -4.90
N SER A 491 -17.72 -6.41 -5.67
CA SER A 491 -17.98 -5.06 -6.20
C SER A 491 -18.19 -4.03 -5.07
N ARG A 492 -19.00 -4.39 -4.07
CA ARG A 492 -19.19 -3.53 -2.88
C ARG A 492 -17.89 -3.33 -2.11
N TYR A 493 -17.17 -4.41 -1.86
CA TYR A 493 -15.88 -4.38 -1.18
C TYR A 493 -14.91 -3.44 -1.91
N ALA A 494 -14.74 -3.63 -3.22
CA ALA A 494 -13.82 -2.85 -4.05
C ALA A 494 -14.20 -1.35 -4.05
N LEU A 495 -15.50 -1.04 -4.09
CA LEU A 495 -15.98 0.34 -4.00
C LEU A 495 -15.50 1.00 -2.71
N HIS A 496 -15.74 0.36 -1.58
CA HIS A 496 -15.37 0.91 -0.27
C HIS A 496 -13.85 0.99 -0.09
N VAL A 497 -13.10 -0.03 -0.51
CA VAL A 497 -11.62 0.00 -0.46
C VAL A 497 -11.07 1.14 -1.32
N GLY A 498 -11.55 1.28 -2.55
CA GLY A 498 -11.07 2.31 -3.48
C GLY A 498 -11.38 3.73 -3.00
N THR A 499 -12.60 3.95 -2.51
CA THR A 499 -13.02 5.24 -1.95
C THR A 499 -12.21 5.58 -0.69
N GLY A 500 -12.12 4.65 0.27
CA GLY A 500 -11.34 4.84 1.50
C GLY A 500 -9.87 5.10 1.23
N PHE A 501 -9.27 4.38 0.27
CA PHE A 501 -7.88 4.57 -0.17
C PHE A 501 -7.65 5.99 -0.71
N GLN A 502 -8.58 6.50 -1.53
CA GLN A 502 -8.43 7.82 -2.13
C GLN A 502 -8.54 8.93 -1.07
N VAL A 503 -9.53 8.84 -0.17
CA VAL A 503 -9.66 9.81 0.94
C VAL A 503 -8.43 9.77 1.86
N LEU A 504 -7.90 8.57 2.11
CA LEU A 504 -6.67 8.41 2.91
C LEU A 504 -5.45 9.05 2.22
N ASN A 505 -5.37 8.98 0.90
CA ASN A 505 -4.31 9.65 0.13
C ASN A 505 -4.42 11.18 0.26
N ASP A 506 -5.64 11.74 0.18
CA ASP A 506 -5.86 13.18 0.38
C ASP A 506 -5.40 13.63 1.78
N LEU A 507 -5.69 12.81 2.80
CA LEU A 507 -5.24 13.08 4.18
C LEU A 507 -3.71 13.02 4.30
N LYS A 508 -3.07 12.03 3.66
CA LYS A 508 -1.61 11.86 3.67
C LYS A 508 -0.89 12.98 2.93
N ASP A 509 -1.50 13.57 1.91
CA ASP A 509 -0.93 14.73 1.19
C ASP A 509 -0.57 15.88 2.15
N TRP A 510 -1.33 16.03 3.24
CA TRP A 510 -1.08 17.05 4.27
C TRP A 510 0.11 16.76 5.18
N GLN A 511 0.66 15.55 5.16
CA GLN A 511 1.86 15.18 5.92
C GLN A 511 3.14 15.37 5.09
N GLY A 512 3.00 15.43 3.76
CA GLY A 512 4.11 15.44 2.83
C GLY A 512 4.81 14.07 2.77
N ASP A 513 5.67 13.91 1.80
CA ASP A 513 6.48 12.70 1.65
C ASP A 513 7.85 13.06 1.10
N LEU A 514 8.80 13.26 2.01
CA LEU A 514 10.16 13.65 1.68
C LEU A 514 10.90 12.57 0.87
N GLU A 515 10.51 11.32 1.01
CA GLU A 515 11.15 10.22 0.26
C GLU A 515 10.78 10.23 -1.23
N ASN A 516 9.56 10.69 -1.55
CA ASN A 516 9.08 10.79 -2.93
C ASN A 516 9.08 12.23 -3.47
N ASP A 517 9.77 13.14 -2.80
CA ASP A 517 9.87 14.57 -3.15
C ASP A 517 8.48 15.22 -3.29
N ARG A 518 7.48 14.73 -2.54
CA ARG A 518 6.15 15.33 -2.50
C ARG A 518 6.08 16.39 -1.42
N ARG A 519 5.73 17.60 -1.83
CA ARG A 519 5.53 18.72 -0.92
C ARG A 519 4.25 18.53 -0.13
N GLU A 520 4.24 18.97 1.11
CA GLU A 520 3.06 19.05 1.96
C GLU A 520 1.96 19.85 1.24
N ALA A 521 0.72 19.34 1.30
CA ALA A 521 -0.47 19.99 0.72
C ALA A 521 -0.33 20.27 -0.79
N GLY A 522 0.23 19.29 -1.52
CA GLY A 522 0.45 19.39 -2.97
C GLY A 522 -0.84 19.63 -3.76
N ASP A 523 -1.95 19.04 -3.32
CA ASP A 523 -3.25 19.20 -3.97
C ASP A 523 -3.75 20.66 -3.91
N ILE A 524 -3.64 21.30 -2.75
CA ILE A 524 -4.01 22.72 -2.59
C ILE A 524 -3.11 23.61 -3.46
N LEU A 525 -1.80 23.38 -3.43
CA LEU A 525 -0.84 24.17 -4.21
C LEU A 525 -1.03 23.97 -5.72
N GLY A 526 -1.46 22.78 -6.14
CA GLY A 526 -1.80 22.49 -7.54
C GLY A 526 -3.21 22.89 -7.94
N GLY A 527 -4.00 23.49 -7.03
CA GLY A 527 -5.38 23.89 -7.29
C GLY A 527 -6.33 22.72 -7.54
N ARG A 528 -5.95 21.52 -7.09
CA ARG A 528 -6.74 20.29 -7.30
C ARG A 528 -7.88 20.20 -6.26
N PRO A 529 -9.13 20.11 -6.68
CA PRO A 529 -10.23 19.87 -5.74
C PRO A 529 -10.20 18.43 -5.23
N THR A 530 -10.40 18.27 -3.92
CA THR A 530 -10.40 16.97 -3.22
C THR A 530 -11.63 16.88 -2.31
N VAL A 531 -11.86 15.70 -1.71
CA VAL A 531 -12.92 15.56 -0.69
C VAL A 531 -12.68 16.53 0.48
N MET A 532 -11.42 16.81 0.81
CA MET A 532 -11.05 17.77 1.86
C MET A 532 -11.54 19.19 1.49
N TRP A 533 -11.36 19.56 0.22
CA TRP A 533 -11.84 20.83 -0.33
C TRP A 533 -13.37 20.94 -0.24
N ALA A 534 -14.09 19.90 -0.68
CA ALA A 534 -15.56 19.85 -0.64
C ALA A 534 -16.09 19.96 0.80
N LEU A 535 -15.49 19.20 1.74
CA LEU A 535 -15.82 19.27 3.16
C LEU A 535 -15.60 20.69 3.73
N ALA A 536 -14.52 21.35 3.33
CA ALA A 536 -14.25 22.73 3.77
C ALA A 536 -15.33 23.69 3.27
N LEU A 537 -15.67 23.63 1.98
CA LEU A 537 -16.71 24.49 1.40
C LEU A 537 -18.08 24.31 2.08
N GLU A 538 -18.42 23.07 2.45
CA GLU A 538 -19.70 22.76 3.11
C GLU A 538 -19.76 23.26 4.56
N ASN A 539 -18.63 23.39 5.24
CA ASN A 539 -18.58 23.60 6.70
C ASN A 539 -18.01 24.94 7.12
N LEU A 540 -17.41 25.71 6.22
CA LEU A 540 -16.95 27.07 6.49
C LEU A 540 -18.11 28.06 6.47
N ASN A 541 -18.01 29.11 7.28
CA ASN A 541 -18.89 30.28 7.16
C ASN A 541 -18.53 31.05 5.86
N GLU A 542 -19.38 32.02 5.50
CA GLU A 542 -19.25 32.78 4.25
C GLU A 542 -17.86 33.43 4.10
N THR A 543 -17.32 34.00 5.17
CA THR A 543 -15.99 34.64 5.15
C THR A 543 -14.88 33.61 4.89
N GLY A 544 -14.89 32.47 5.59
CA GLY A 544 -13.90 31.40 5.39
C GLY A 544 -14.00 30.79 4.00
N ARG A 545 -15.24 30.62 3.50
CA ARG A 545 -15.47 30.11 2.13
C ARG A 545 -14.87 31.06 1.07
N LEU A 546 -15.07 32.36 1.20
CA LEU A 546 -14.49 33.34 0.28
C LEU A 546 -12.96 33.33 0.34
N GLU A 547 -12.39 33.23 1.55
CA GLU A 547 -10.95 33.15 1.72
C GLU A 547 -10.36 31.87 1.07
N LEU A 548 -11.06 30.74 1.20
CA LEU A 548 -10.64 29.49 0.58
C LEU A 548 -10.67 29.56 -0.96
N LEU A 549 -11.73 30.15 -1.53
CA LEU A 549 -11.85 30.36 -2.98
C LEU A 549 -10.76 31.31 -3.53
N GLN A 550 -10.45 32.39 -2.81
CA GLN A 550 -9.33 33.27 -3.17
C GLN A 550 -7.98 32.55 -3.14
N LEU A 551 -7.80 31.67 -2.17
CA LEU A 551 -6.59 30.86 -2.06
C LEU A 551 -6.42 29.94 -3.28
N ARG A 552 -7.50 29.27 -3.71
CA ARG A 552 -7.49 28.42 -4.93
C ARG A 552 -7.11 29.25 -6.16
N GLU A 553 -7.72 30.41 -6.34
CA GLU A 553 -7.41 31.31 -7.46
C GLU A 553 -5.94 31.72 -7.46
N LEU A 554 -5.37 32.06 -6.28
CA LEU A 554 -3.96 32.41 -6.14
C LEU A 554 -3.06 31.24 -6.56
N CYS A 555 -3.38 30.02 -6.12
CA CYS A 555 -2.57 28.82 -6.41
C CYS A 555 -2.67 28.38 -7.88
N SER A 556 -3.81 28.60 -8.55
CA SER A 556 -4.02 28.16 -9.93
C SER A 556 -3.40 29.06 -11.00
N VAL A 557 -3.15 30.34 -10.69
CA VAL A 557 -2.76 31.34 -11.70
C VAL A 557 -1.26 31.58 -11.75
N LYS A 558 -0.49 31.23 -10.71
CA LYS A 558 0.90 31.69 -10.54
C LYS A 558 1.81 30.61 -9.96
N GLU A 559 3.01 30.49 -10.52
CA GLU A 559 4.09 29.78 -9.83
C GLU A 559 4.41 30.50 -8.51
N LEU A 560 4.12 29.84 -7.40
CA LEU A 560 4.29 30.40 -6.07
C LEU A 560 5.77 30.35 -5.63
N SER A 561 6.27 31.46 -5.09
CA SER A 561 7.54 31.42 -4.37
C SER A 561 7.41 30.53 -3.12
N ALA A 562 8.51 30.04 -2.59
CA ALA A 562 8.52 29.19 -1.38
C ALA A 562 7.79 29.84 -0.19
N ARG A 563 7.90 31.16 -0.04
CA ARG A 563 7.21 31.92 1.01
C ARG A 563 5.68 31.99 0.79
N GLU A 564 5.25 32.22 -0.44
CA GLU A 564 3.83 32.23 -0.80
C GLU A 564 3.21 30.86 -0.62
N ALA A 565 3.89 29.80 -1.07
CA ALA A 565 3.46 28.41 -0.88
C ALA A 565 3.27 28.07 0.61
N SER A 566 4.26 28.41 1.46
CA SER A 566 4.17 28.19 2.91
C SER A 566 3.01 28.96 3.54
N SER A 567 2.78 30.22 3.13
CA SER A 567 1.66 31.03 3.62
C SER A 567 0.32 30.45 3.18
N SER A 568 0.25 29.94 1.93
CA SER A 568 -0.96 29.30 1.38
C SER A 568 -1.31 28.02 2.15
N ILE A 569 -0.31 27.17 2.44
CA ILE A 569 -0.48 25.94 3.23
C ILE A 569 -1.01 26.29 4.64
N GLN A 570 -0.42 27.29 5.31
CA GLN A 570 -0.85 27.70 6.65
C GLN A 570 -2.30 28.22 6.64
N THR A 571 -2.67 29.00 5.63
CA THR A 571 -4.04 29.51 5.47
C THR A 571 -5.02 28.35 5.26
N ALA A 572 -4.72 27.44 4.35
CA ALA A 572 -5.56 26.27 4.08
C ALA A 572 -5.70 25.39 5.33
N ARG A 573 -4.58 25.11 6.02
CA ARG A 573 -4.58 24.30 7.26
C ARG A 573 -5.49 24.92 8.32
N ARG A 574 -5.40 26.22 8.52
CA ARG A 574 -6.27 26.95 9.47
C ARG A 574 -7.74 26.82 9.07
N LEU A 575 -8.08 27.04 7.80
CA LEU A 575 -9.46 26.96 7.30
C LEU A 575 -10.01 25.53 7.44
N TYR A 576 -9.21 24.52 7.08
CA TYR A 576 -9.60 23.12 7.20
C TYR A 576 -9.80 22.70 8.67
N SER A 577 -8.94 23.17 9.57
CA SER A 577 -9.11 22.95 11.02
C SER A 577 -10.38 23.60 11.55
N GLN A 578 -10.68 24.84 11.12
CA GLN A 578 -11.92 25.54 11.50
C GLN A 578 -13.17 24.79 11.04
N ALA A 579 -13.13 24.16 9.88
CA ALA A 579 -14.23 23.39 9.30
C ALA A 579 -14.31 21.95 9.82
N GLY A 580 -13.34 21.47 10.62
CA GLY A 580 -13.25 20.09 11.09
C GLY A 580 -13.03 19.09 9.97
N VAL A 581 -12.31 19.48 8.91
CA VAL A 581 -12.14 18.69 7.69
C VAL A 581 -11.36 17.40 7.95
N PHE A 582 -10.27 17.50 8.72
CA PHE A 582 -9.38 16.35 8.97
C PHE A 582 -10.12 15.22 9.70
N GLU A 583 -10.93 15.59 10.70
CA GLU A 583 -11.74 14.66 11.47
C GLU A 583 -12.81 14.00 10.61
N LYS A 584 -13.53 14.79 9.84
CA LYS A 584 -14.60 14.29 8.96
C LYS A 584 -14.05 13.36 7.89
N ALA A 585 -12.91 13.70 7.30
CA ALA A 585 -12.25 12.85 6.31
C ALA A 585 -11.77 11.53 6.95
N ALA A 586 -11.19 11.57 8.15
CA ALA A 586 -10.79 10.37 8.87
C ALA A 586 -12.00 9.48 9.25
N GLU A 587 -13.12 10.10 9.65
CA GLU A 587 -14.39 9.38 9.90
C GLU A 587 -14.92 8.71 8.63
N ILE A 588 -14.81 9.37 7.47
CA ILE A 588 -15.17 8.78 6.17
C ILE A 588 -14.30 7.55 5.90
N VAL A 589 -12.97 7.65 6.06
CA VAL A 589 -12.05 6.50 5.85
C VAL A 589 -12.44 5.34 6.75
N LEU A 590 -12.71 5.62 8.04
CA LEU A 590 -13.12 4.58 9.01
C LEU A 590 -14.44 3.92 8.58
N GLY A 591 -15.42 4.72 8.15
CA GLY A 591 -16.70 4.22 7.66
C GLY A 591 -16.54 3.35 6.41
N GLU A 592 -15.72 3.77 5.47
CA GLU A 592 -15.43 3.01 4.25
C GLU A 592 -14.72 1.68 4.58
N ARG A 593 -13.75 1.69 5.50
CA ARG A 593 -13.08 0.47 5.97
C ARG A 593 -14.08 -0.50 6.63
N GLN A 594 -14.97 -0.01 7.48
CA GLN A 594 -16.00 -0.83 8.12
C GLN A 594 -16.96 -1.43 7.09
N ALA A 595 -17.39 -0.64 6.11
CA ALA A 595 -18.28 -1.10 5.04
C ALA A 595 -17.59 -2.14 4.13
N ALA A 596 -16.30 -2.00 3.87
CA ALA A 596 -15.50 -3.01 3.16
C ALA A 596 -15.46 -4.34 3.93
N THR A 597 -15.22 -4.29 5.25
CA THR A 597 -15.21 -5.48 6.12
C THR A 597 -16.59 -6.17 6.10
N GLU A 598 -17.66 -5.39 6.21
CA GLU A 598 -19.03 -5.90 6.17
C GLU A 598 -19.34 -6.57 4.83
N ALA A 599 -18.86 -6.01 3.71
CA ALA A 599 -19.12 -6.53 2.36
C ALA A 599 -18.58 -7.95 2.14
N ILE A 600 -17.53 -8.34 2.86
CA ILE A 600 -16.90 -9.66 2.71
C ILE A 600 -17.22 -10.63 3.86
N ARG A 601 -17.97 -10.20 4.86
CA ARG A 601 -18.30 -11.00 6.06
C ARG A 601 -18.90 -12.37 5.67
N ASP A 602 -19.82 -12.37 4.72
CA ASP A 602 -20.55 -13.57 4.30
C ASP A 602 -19.92 -14.27 3.08
N CYS A 603 -18.66 -13.92 2.75
CA CYS A 603 -17.95 -14.58 1.66
C CYS A 603 -17.75 -16.06 2.01
N ARG A 604 -18.31 -16.96 1.19
CA ARG A 604 -18.26 -18.42 1.41
C ARG A 604 -16.92 -19.07 1.03
N TYR A 605 -16.01 -18.30 0.46
CA TYR A 605 -14.66 -18.71 0.07
C TYR A 605 -13.69 -18.16 1.11
N SER A 606 -13.23 -19.02 2.03
CA SER A 606 -12.47 -18.61 3.21
C SER A 606 -11.11 -18.00 2.84
N ARG A 607 -10.39 -18.65 1.92
CA ARG A 607 -9.08 -18.16 1.46
C ARG A 607 -9.23 -16.85 0.67
N LEU A 608 -10.29 -16.73 -0.15
CA LEU A 608 -10.57 -15.48 -0.85
C LEU A 608 -10.87 -14.36 0.15
N ARG A 609 -11.66 -14.64 1.19
CA ARG A 609 -11.93 -13.66 2.25
C ARG A 609 -10.63 -13.19 2.93
N GLU A 610 -9.73 -14.13 3.25
CA GLU A 610 -8.40 -13.80 3.83
C GLU A 610 -7.59 -12.87 2.92
N VAL A 611 -7.59 -13.13 1.61
CA VAL A 611 -6.91 -12.26 0.63
C VAL A 611 -7.55 -10.86 0.64
N LEU A 612 -8.88 -10.78 0.67
CA LEU A 612 -9.58 -9.48 0.69
C LEU A 612 -9.33 -8.71 1.99
N GLU A 613 -9.29 -9.39 3.15
CA GLU A 613 -8.91 -8.80 4.43
C GLU A 613 -7.46 -8.25 4.39
N PHE A 614 -6.54 -9.05 3.86
CA PHE A 614 -5.14 -8.63 3.64
C PHE A 614 -5.07 -7.37 2.77
N LEU A 615 -5.81 -7.34 1.65
CA LEU A 615 -5.80 -6.20 0.73
C LEU A 615 -6.41 -4.95 1.35
N LEU A 616 -7.43 -5.09 2.20
CA LEU A 616 -8.01 -3.98 2.96
C LEU A 616 -6.97 -3.39 3.92
N ASP A 617 -6.26 -4.24 4.66
CA ASP A 617 -5.20 -3.80 5.59
C ASP A 617 -4.04 -3.13 4.84
N LEU A 618 -3.72 -3.59 3.64
CA LEU A 618 -2.68 -2.99 2.80
C LEU A 618 -3.11 -1.63 2.23
N ALA A 619 -4.35 -1.49 1.77
CA ALA A 619 -4.85 -0.28 1.11
C ALA A 619 -5.28 0.80 2.11
N VAL A 620 -5.99 0.40 3.17
CA VAL A 620 -6.57 1.32 4.16
C VAL A 620 -6.17 0.83 5.57
N PRO A 621 -4.87 0.96 5.95
CA PRO A 621 -4.40 0.46 7.25
C PRO A 621 -5.11 1.16 8.42
N GLN A 622 -5.56 0.40 9.40
CA GLN A 622 -6.21 0.94 10.60
C GLN A 622 -5.27 1.92 11.34
N GLN A 623 -3.99 1.58 11.45
CA GLN A 623 -3.00 2.42 12.12
C GLN A 623 -2.89 3.81 11.46
N ALA A 624 -2.95 3.89 10.15
CA ALA A 624 -2.89 5.18 9.44
C ALA A 624 -4.07 6.08 9.82
N ILE A 625 -5.26 5.49 9.98
CA ILE A 625 -6.47 6.21 10.44
C ILE A 625 -6.29 6.67 11.90
N ASP A 626 -5.81 5.78 12.75
CA ASP A 626 -5.57 6.04 14.17
C ASP A 626 -4.54 7.16 14.38
N ASP A 627 -3.46 7.15 13.60
CA ASP A 627 -2.42 8.18 13.64
C ASP A 627 -2.99 9.56 13.24
N LEU A 628 -3.85 9.60 12.22
CA LEU A 628 -4.51 10.82 11.78
C LEU A 628 -5.44 11.39 12.85
N LEU A 629 -6.19 10.52 13.55
CA LEU A 629 -7.10 10.92 14.62
C LEU A 629 -6.36 11.36 15.90
N THR A 630 -5.15 10.83 16.15
CA THR A 630 -4.37 11.12 17.38
C THR A 630 -3.38 12.26 17.23
N SER A 631 -2.95 12.60 16.02
CA SER A 631 -2.01 13.70 15.77
C SER A 631 -2.54 15.10 16.18
N LYS A 632 -3.79 15.19 16.55
CA LYS A 632 -4.45 16.40 17.09
C LYS A 632 -3.88 16.94 18.40
N SER A 633 -3.19 16.13 19.18
CA SER A 633 -2.71 16.60 20.49
C SER A 633 -1.38 17.39 20.39
N ALA A 634 -0.85 17.59 19.16
CA ALA A 634 0.43 18.24 18.95
C ALA A 634 0.38 19.56 18.15
N VAL A 635 -0.83 20.07 17.79
CA VAL A 635 -0.99 21.37 17.11
C VAL A 635 -1.61 22.41 18.04
#